data_80beaed05e7bf60db9c3d4f66bbfe178
#
_entry.id   80beaed05e7bf60db9c3d4f66bbfe178
#
_cell.length_a   1.000
_cell.length_b   1.000
_cell.length_c   1.000
_cell.angle_alpha   90.00
_cell.angle_beta   90.00
_cell.angle_gamma   90.00
#
_symmetry.space_group_name_H-M   'P 1'
#
loop_
_entity.id
_entity.type
_entity.pdbx_description
1 polymer ?
#
loop_
_entity_poly.entity_id
_entity_poly.type
_entity_poly.pdbx_seq_one_letter_code
_entity_poly.pdbx_strand_id
1 'polypeptide(L)'
;MRFQFDPHQPYQTDAIDAVTALFDGQPDDADQLMTSLQSLPPQQWRDLPDFGGQDTFDLADEIGAYGNNLVLDEDTIVANLRRVQDRNGLDINDKLVDGLQFDVEMETGTGKTYVYLRTAFELARQYHFNKFIILVPSVAIREGVKTSIELMQEHFRHLYPQINMDYTIYSGDRAEEVRDFATATSLQFLVMTIDSIRGNKNTRIIHQQRDKLSGLRPLDYLQATHPIVIMDEPQNMESQLAQSAIADLNPLCTLRYSATHRTMRNVVYRLDPLDAHRLELVKKIVVSDALELGSAAKPYVKLLEVRRNPFKAILELVVKKKDGSYSKQKVSASQGADLERLSGGNPAYEGNWRINEISVQPEQIELSNYGYLRMGEAIGDNQEAVFREMIRETIREHIRKENQVHKHGIKVLSLFFIDKVASYLGEGINNLDANGPFAAAFDALYAEERAKTPTAHAFLPANPVDARSGYFAQMKAGKGKNAQMTFKDSSGKTKADDDAYELIMKDKARLLDIDEPVRFIFSHSALREGWDNPNVFQICTLRDMSTETERRQTIGRGLRLPVNQNGERIRDAGTAQLTVVANESYKAFASALQEEYKSAGVAIGYVRKTEFASLPIVDPVTGKETRLGTKRSELIYDAILSQGYINAAGEVMGTWAPEQLGFTVNLPAEFAGYEDDIIRIVDGCKIQAFVKPKRKRLTRTLNKQVYATPEFEAFWEAITARTTYRVTLKREDLIARSIASIEQAPPIDPIRIQVTRTGLEITRGGAKGMELGSRSAVLTDSYPLPDIISQLQEATSLTRKTIIDILLGSGRIGDFLVNPNDFIKMITDRIQTELAHILIDGIQYEKIEGSIYELRELQADGLEEKDRFIDQLYKVTNKEKTDFDYVIFDSAVERQFAQYLDGREDIKLFMKLPNKFRVPTPVGDYNPDWAIIKVEDGDEHLYLIRETKSSQDPMKRRPSENAKIKAAMKHFAAIGVDYKVSAPERWEI
;
A
#
# COMPACT_ATOMS: atom_id res chain seq x y z
N MET A 1 -22.46 -2.83 7.61
CA MET A 1 -21.57 -2.07 6.71
C MET A 1 -21.15 -2.98 5.55
N ARG A 2 -21.32 -2.58 4.29
CA ARG A 2 -20.84 -3.36 3.11
C ARG A 2 -19.62 -2.63 2.55
N PHE A 3 -18.49 -3.30 2.49
CA PHE A 3 -17.29 -2.76 1.84
C PHE A 3 -17.48 -2.74 0.32
N GLN A 4 -17.12 -1.62 -0.30
CA GLN A 4 -17.08 -1.51 -1.76
C GLN A 4 -15.66 -1.81 -2.24
N PHE A 5 -15.56 -2.73 -3.21
CA PHE A 5 -14.29 -3.09 -3.84
C PHE A 5 -14.24 -2.50 -5.26
N ASP A 6 -13.18 -1.76 -5.55
CA ASP A 6 -12.94 -1.22 -6.87
C ASP A 6 -11.97 -2.13 -7.63
N PRO A 7 -12.41 -2.82 -8.70
CA PRO A 7 -11.55 -3.73 -9.46
C PRO A 7 -10.53 -3.02 -10.37
N HIS A 8 -10.63 -1.70 -10.52
CA HIS A 8 -9.84 -0.92 -11.48
C HIS A 8 -8.73 -0.09 -10.80
N GLN A 9 -8.25 -0.51 -9.64
CA GLN A 9 -7.12 0.14 -8.97
C GLN A 9 -5.81 -0.19 -9.72
N PRO A 10 -5.14 0.79 -10.37
CA PRO A 10 -3.99 0.51 -11.26
C PRO A 10 -2.87 -0.27 -10.55
N TYR A 11 -2.48 0.14 -9.34
CA TYR A 11 -1.41 -0.51 -8.59
C TYR A 11 -1.73 -1.97 -8.21
N GLN A 12 -3.01 -2.32 -8.03
CA GLN A 12 -3.43 -3.70 -7.78
C GLN A 12 -3.41 -4.53 -9.06
N THR A 13 -3.90 -3.95 -10.15
CA THR A 13 -3.86 -4.57 -11.47
C THR A 13 -2.40 -4.81 -11.90
N ASP A 14 -1.53 -3.82 -11.71
CA ASP A 14 -0.09 -3.96 -12.00
C ASP A 14 0.57 -5.12 -11.22
N ALA A 15 0.19 -5.28 -9.94
CA ALA A 15 0.71 -6.37 -9.11
C ALA A 15 0.20 -7.75 -9.58
N ILE A 16 -1.07 -7.83 -9.98
CA ILE A 16 -1.69 -9.04 -10.52
C ILE A 16 -1.04 -9.40 -11.86
N ASP A 17 -0.93 -8.43 -12.76
CA ASP A 17 -0.32 -8.60 -14.10
C ASP A 17 1.17 -8.95 -14.01
N ALA A 18 1.87 -8.52 -12.96
CA ALA A 18 3.26 -8.90 -12.72
C ALA A 18 3.40 -10.39 -12.42
N VAL A 19 2.46 -10.98 -11.70
CA VAL A 19 2.48 -12.40 -11.40
C VAL A 19 1.96 -13.23 -12.57
N THR A 20 0.85 -12.84 -13.19
CA THR A 20 0.29 -13.60 -14.33
C THR A 20 1.23 -13.64 -15.51
N ALA A 21 1.93 -12.52 -15.81
CA ALA A 21 2.90 -12.45 -16.90
C ALA A 21 4.14 -13.35 -16.73
N LEU A 22 4.38 -13.90 -15.53
CA LEU A 22 5.42 -14.93 -15.35
C LEU A 22 5.13 -16.20 -16.15
N PHE A 23 3.84 -16.48 -16.36
CA PHE A 23 3.36 -17.67 -17.03
C PHE A 23 2.94 -17.41 -18.49
N ASP A 24 3.33 -16.26 -19.06
CA ASP A 24 3.10 -15.98 -20.48
C ASP A 24 3.70 -17.09 -21.35
N GLY A 25 2.88 -17.65 -22.25
CA GLY A 25 3.22 -18.81 -23.06
C GLY A 25 2.73 -20.16 -22.50
N GLN A 26 2.20 -20.17 -21.26
CA GLN A 26 1.48 -21.34 -20.74
C GLN A 26 0.18 -21.53 -21.53
N PRO A 27 -0.11 -22.74 -22.04
CA PRO A 27 -1.36 -23.03 -22.74
C PRO A 27 -2.60 -22.70 -21.89
N ASP A 28 -3.62 -22.17 -22.51
CA ASP A 28 -4.89 -21.79 -21.87
C ASP A 28 -5.93 -22.94 -21.84
N ASP A 29 -5.61 -24.09 -22.43
CA ASP A 29 -6.52 -25.25 -22.53
C ASP A 29 -5.85 -26.55 -22.05
N ALA A 30 -6.50 -27.24 -21.11
CA ALA A 30 -6.06 -28.52 -20.60
C ALA A 30 -6.05 -29.63 -21.69
N ASP A 31 -6.98 -29.57 -22.65
CA ASP A 31 -7.05 -30.52 -23.76
C ASP A 31 -5.88 -30.33 -24.74
N GLN A 32 -5.40 -29.11 -24.91
CA GLN A 32 -4.22 -28.81 -25.72
C GLN A 32 -2.94 -29.35 -25.08
N LEU A 33 -2.86 -29.29 -23.76
CA LEU A 33 -1.78 -29.88 -22.99
C LEU A 33 -1.71 -31.40 -23.19
N MET A 34 -2.86 -32.08 -23.04
CA MET A 34 -2.95 -33.53 -23.24
C MET A 34 -2.64 -33.90 -24.67
N THR A 35 -3.06 -33.11 -25.66
CA THR A 35 -2.76 -33.36 -27.07
C THR A 35 -1.28 -33.12 -27.39
N SER A 36 -0.66 -32.10 -26.80
CA SER A 36 0.80 -31.83 -26.93
C SER A 36 1.62 -32.92 -26.28
N LEU A 37 1.21 -33.41 -25.13
CA LEU A 37 1.85 -34.53 -24.43
C LEU A 37 1.66 -35.84 -25.19
N GLN A 38 0.47 -36.12 -25.77
CA GLN A 38 0.18 -37.29 -26.57
C GLN A 38 0.88 -37.30 -27.94
N SER A 39 1.26 -36.15 -28.48
CA SER A 39 1.99 -36.03 -29.74
C SER A 39 3.50 -36.30 -29.63
N LEU A 40 4.05 -36.37 -28.41
CA LEU A 40 5.41 -36.83 -28.18
C LEU A 40 5.50 -38.36 -28.29
N PRO A 41 6.47 -38.93 -29.03
CA PRO A 41 6.65 -40.37 -29.08
C PRO A 41 6.89 -40.96 -27.68
N PRO A 42 6.30 -42.14 -27.33
CA PRO A 42 6.44 -42.74 -26.00
C PRO A 42 7.86 -42.93 -25.49
N GLN A 43 8.86 -43.00 -26.41
CA GLN A 43 10.27 -43.09 -26.09
C GLN A 43 10.86 -41.77 -25.58
N GLN A 44 10.31 -40.61 -25.96
CA GLN A 44 10.79 -39.31 -25.48
C GLN A 44 10.31 -38.95 -24.06
N TRP A 45 9.24 -39.58 -23.58
CA TRP A 45 8.77 -39.45 -22.21
C TRP A 45 9.76 -40.07 -21.19
N ARG A 46 10.47 -41.11 -21.58
CA ARG A 46 11.45 -41.79 -20.72
C ARG A 46 12.81 -41.08 -20.67
N ASP A 47 13.06 -40.18 -21.62
CA ASP A 47 14.31 -39.44 -21.77
C ASP A 47 14.20 -37.97 -21.30
N LEU A 48 13.03 -37.52 -20.84
CA LEU A 48 12.92 -36.25 -20.15
C LEU A 48 13.60 -36.37 -18.77
N PRO A 49 14.55 -35.50 -18.43
CA PRO A 49 15.17 -35.55 -17.12
C PRO A 49 14.08 -35.29 -16.08
N ASP A 50 14.09 -36.10 -15.04
CA ASP A 50 13.21 -36.09 -13.87
C ASP A 50 12.55 -34.75 -13.57
N PHE A 51 11.35 -34.54 -14.08
CA PHE A 51 10.37 -33.72 -13.39
C PHE A 51 9.97 -34.53 -12.17
N GLY A 52 10.54 -34.20 -11.04
CA GLY A 52 10.32 -34.75 -9.70
C GLY A 52 9.39 -35.93 -9.58
N GLY A 53 9.85 -37.08 -10.00
CA GLY A 53 9.25 -38.36 -9.64
C GLY A 53 8.09 -38.83 -10.53
N GLN A 54 8.36 -39.85 -11.28
CA GLN A 54 7.36 -40.77 -11.88
C GLN A 54 6.28 -41.20 -10.86
N ASP A 55 6.62 -41.21 -9.57
CA ASP A 55 5.76 -41.54 -8.45
C ASP A 55 4.57 -40.59 -8.19
N THR A 56 4.68 -39.28 -8.62
CA THR A 56 3.62 -38.30 -8.39
C THR A 56 2.50 -38.37 -9.43
N PHE A 57 2.78 -38.74 -10.67
CA PHE A 57 1.73 -38.96 -11.68
C PHE A 57 0.89 -40.19 -11.39
N ASP A 58 1.53 -41.29 -11.01
CA ASP A 58 0.82 -42.52 -10.61
C ASP A 58 -0.03 -42.28 -9.37
N LEU A 59 0.44 -41.45 -8.41
CA LEU A 59 -0.29 -41.10 -7.20
C LEU A 59 -1.49 -40.20 -7.49
N ALA A 60 -1.37 -39.26 -8.42
CA ALA A 60 -2.46 -38.36 -8.82
C ALA A 60 -3.61 -39.16 -9.47
N ASP A 61 -3.28 -40.13 -10.32
CA ASP A 61 -4.26 -41.03 -10.96
C ASP A 61 -4.96 -41.95 -9.95
N GLU A 62 -4.21 -42.51 -8.99
CA GLU A 62 -4.77 -43.32 -7.90
C GLU A 62 -5.72 -42.55 -6.98
N ILE A 63 -5.43 -41.28 -6.71
CA ILE A 63 -6.21 -40.40 -5.85
C ILE A 63 -7.39 -39.80 -6.64
N GLY A 64 -7.32 -39.70 -7.96
CA GLY A 64 -8.21 -38.90 -8.81
C GLY A 64 -8.07 -37.39 -8.55
N ALA A 65 -6.86 -36.94 -8.29
CA ALA A 65 -6.58 -35.53 -8.01
C ALA A 65 -6.49 -34.70 -9.29
N TYR A 66 -7.09 -33.53 -9.24
CA TYR A 66 -6.90 -32.49 -10.25
C TYR A 66 -5.84 -31.51 -9.76
N GLY A 67 -4.68 -31.48 -10.41
CA GLY A 67 -3.55 -30.64 -10.05
C GLY A 67 -3.29 -29.49 -11.01
N ASN A 68 -2.49 -28.54 -10.60
CA ASN A 68 -1.93 -27.54 -11.50
C ASN A 68 -0.81 -28.19 -12.33
N ASN A 69 -0.66 -27.74 -13.57
CA ASN A 69 0.35 -28.28 -14.46
C ASN A 69 1.08 -27.12 -15.18
N LEU A 70 2.40 -27.02 -14.97
CA LEU A 70 3.26 -26.03 -15.60
C LEU A 70 4.05 -26.71 -16.74
N VAL A 71 3.87 -26.19 -17.95
CA VAL A 71 4.52 -26.71 -19.17
C VAL A 71 5.75 -25.89 -19.55
N LEU A 72 5.80 -24.63 -19.09
CA LEU A 72 6.90 -23.74 -19.38
C LEU A 72 8.20 -24.26 -18.77
N ASP A 73 9.27 -24.16 -19.53
CA ASP A 73 10.61 -24.40 -19.02
C ASP A 73 11.13 -23.20 -18.18
N GLU A 74 12.18 -23.45 -17.42
CA GLU A 74 12.77 -22.45 -16.53
C GLU A 74 13.29 -21.23 -17.32
N ASP A 75 13.85 -21.42 -18.52
CA ASP A 75 14.40 -20.34 -19.34
C ASP A 75 13.31 -19.38 -19.80
N THR A 76 12.15 -19.88 -20.17
CA THR A 76 10.98 -19.07 -20.52
C THR A 76 10.48 -18.27 -19.32
N ILE A 77 10.40 -18.89 -18.14
CA ILE A 77 10.02 -18.19 -16.91
C ILE A 77 11.03 -17.09 -16.53
N VAL A 78 12.33 -17.35 -16.69
CA VAL A 78 13.39 -16.35 -16.48
C VAL A 78 13.25 -15.20 -17.48
N ALA A 79 12.96 -15.48 -18.74
CA ALA A 79 12.73 -14.45 -19.75
C ALA A 79 11.49 -13.59 -19.41
N ASN A 80 10.41 -14.21 -18.96
CA ASN A 80 9.22 -13.54 -18.50
C ASN A 80 9.50 -12.70 -17.26
N LEU A 81 10.22 -13.25 -16.29
CA LEU A 81 10.63 -12.54 -15.06
C LEU A 81 11.42 -11.27 -15.40
N ARG A 82 12.42 -11.36 -16.27
CA ARG A 82 13.21 -10.19 -16.71
C ARG A 82 12.34 -9.10 -17.34
N ARG A 83 11.40 -9.50 -18.19
CA ARG A 83 10.46 -8.56 -18.81
C ARG A 83 9.56 -7.87 -17.77
N VAL A 84 9.07 -8.62 -16.78
CA VAL A 84 8.27 -8.10 -15.68
C VAL A 84 9.11 -7.15 -14.81
N GLN A 85 10.34 -7.52 -14.47
CA GLN A 85 11.23 -6.71 -13.66
C GLN A 85 11.61 -5.40 -14.35
N ASP A 86 11.96 -5.44 -15.65
CA ASP A 86 12.25 -4.23 -16.42
C ASP A 86 11.05 -3.29 -16.47
N ARG A 87 9.85 -3.83 -16.76
CA ARG A 87 8.60 -3.05 -16.79
C ARG A 87 8.31 -2.37 -15.45
N ASN A 88 8.61 -3.03 -14.34
CA ASN A 88 8.31 -2.56 -13.00
C ASN A 88 9.48 -1.81 -12.32
N GLY A 89 10.56 -1.54 -13.06
CA GLY A 89 11.73 -0.81 -12.54
C GLY A 89 12.45 -1.52 -11.41
N LEU A 90 12.51 -2.85 -11.49
CA LEU A 90 13.16 -3.69 -10.50
C LEU A 90 14.54 -4.13 -10.99
N ASP A 91 15.37 -4.58 -10.06
CA ASP A 91 16.65 -5.21 -10.41
C ASP A 91 16.39 -6.48 -11.21
N ILE A 92 17.06 -6.62 -12.36
CA ILE A 92 16.85 -7.72 -13.29
C ILE A 92 17.67 -8.93 -12.85
N ASN A 93 17.01 -10.06 -12.66
CA ASN A 93 17.63 -11.33 -12.32
C ASN A 93 18.18 -12.03 -13.56
N ASP A 94 19.45 -12.47 -13.52
CA ASP A 94 20.01 -13.30 -14.58
C ASP A 94 19.52 -14.76 -14.54
N LYS A 95 19.10 -15.23 -13.39
CA LYS A 95 18.59 -16.58 -13.11
C LYS A 95 17.64 -16.55 -11.93
N LEU A 96 16.87 -17.61 -11.75
CA LEU A 96 16.02 -17.75 -10.57
C LEU A 96 16.85 -17.85 -9.29
N VAL A 97 16.39 -17.17 -8.26
CA VAL A 97 16.93 -17.26 -6.90
C VAL A 97 16.03 -18.19 -6.09
N ASP A 98 16.58 -19.27 -5.56
CA ASP A 98 15.86 -20.29 -4.79
C ASP A 98 14.66 -20.93 -5.53
N GLY A 99 14.76 -21.08 -6.87
CA GLY A 99 13.73 -21.70 -7.71
C GLY A 99 12.52 -20.82 -7.97
N LEU A 100 11.35 -21.44 -8.20
CA LEU A 100 10.10 -20.76 -8.57
C LEU A 100 9.44 -20.10 -7.36
N GLN A 101 10.15 -19.18 -6.70
CA GLN A 101 9.64 -18.35 -5.61
C GLN A 101 9.65 -16.89 -6.04
N PHE A 102 8.49 -16.25 -5.98
CA PHE A 102 8.31 -14.88 -6.48
C PHE A 102 7.80 -13.96 -5.37
N ASP A 103 8.46 -12.82 -5.21
CA ASP A 103 8.13 -11.82 -4.20
C ASP A 103 7.26 -10.71 -4.79
N VAL A 104 6.14 -10.45 -4.11
CA VAL A 104 5.27 -9.30 -4.34
C VAL A 104 5.33 -8.43 -3.09
N GLU A 105 6.03 -7.33 -3.17
CA GLU A 105 6.14 -6.37 -2.08
C GLU A 105 5.03 -5.34 -2.19
N MET A 106 4.19 -5.26 -1.16
CA MET A 106 3.10 -4.28 -1.08
C MET A 106 2.97 -3.75 0.33
N GLU A 107 2.91 -2.43 0.48
CA GLU A 107 2.78 -1.78 1.78
C GLU A 107 1.50 -2.23 2.52
N THR A 108 1.58 -2.18 3.85
CA THR A 108 0.45 -2.53 4.72
C THR A 108 -0.76 -1.65 4.44
N GLY A 109 -1.93 -2.25 4.31
CA GLY A 109 -3.18 -1.51 4.07
C GLY A 109 -3.52 -1.26 2.60
N THR A 110 -2.64 -1.59 1.64
CA THR A 110 -2.88 -1.41 0.20
C THR A 110 -3.70 -2.54 -0.45
N GLY A 111 -4.06 -3.57 0.31
CA GLY A 111 -4.96 -4.64 -0.15
C GLY A 111 -4.28 -5.91 -0.64
N LYS A 112 -3.15 -6.32 -0.05
CA LYS A 112 -2.45 -7.58 -0.35
C LYS A 112 -3.39 -8.77 -0.52
N THR A 113 -4.31 -8.96 0.44
CA THR A 113 -5.28 -10.09 0.41
C THR A 113 -6.16 -10.07 -0.83
N TYR A 114 -6.64 -8.89 -1.23
CA TYR A 114 -7.40 -8.73 -2.47
C TYR A 114 -6.56 -9.08 -3.69
N VAL A 115 -5.33 -8.62 -3.74
CA VAL A 115 -4.41 -8.84 -4.86
C VAL A 115 -4.12 -10.33 -5.03
N TYR A 116 -3.71 -11.04 -3.98
CA TYR A 116 -3.36 -12.45 -4.16
C TYR A 116 -4.59 -13.34 -4.44
N LEU A 117 -5.76 -13.02 -3.88
CA LEU A 117 -6.99 -13.74 -4.24
C LEU A 117 -7.34 -13.50 -5.71
N ARG A 118 -7.33 -12.24 -6.16
CA ARG A 118 -7.60 -11.91 -7.55
C ARG A 118 -6.55 -12.50 -8.51
N THR A 119 -5.28 -12.52 -8.11
CA THR A 119 -4.22 -13.19 -8.88
C THR A 119 -4.55 -14.67 -9.10
N ALA A 120 -5.07 -15.36 -8.08
CA ALA A 120 -5.48 -16.74 -8.22
C ALA A 120 -6.65 -16.92 -9.21
N PHE A 121 -7.63 -16.00 -9.20
CA PHE A 121 -8.70 -15.98 -10.20
C PHE A 121 -8.18 -15.75 -11.61
N GLU A 122 -7.24 -14.81 -11.78
CA GLU A 122 -6.63 -14.55 -13.10
C GLU A 122 -5.79 -15.74 -13.59
N LEU A 123 -5.02 -16.38 -12.70
CA LEU A 123 -4.26 -17.59 -13.02
C LEU A 123 -5.19 -18.76 -13.38
N ALA A 124 -6.32 -18.88 -12.67
CA ALA A 124 -7.34 -19.90 -13.00
C ALA A 124 -8.01 -19.59 -14.36
N ARG A 125 -8.30 -18.31 -14.65
CA ARG A 125 -8.91 -17.89 -15.89
C ARG A 125 -8.00 -18.05 -17.11
N GLN A 126 -6.72 -17.70 -16.95
CA GLN A 126 -5.77 -17.65 -18.07
C GLN A 126 -5.07 -18.99 -18.30
N TYR A 127 -4.75 -19.73 -17.24
CA TYR A 127 -3.87 -20.88 -17.29
C TYR A 127 -4.43 -22.14 -16.62
N HIS A 128 -5.70 -22.10 -16.18
CA HIS A 128 -6.39 -23.21 -15.48
C HIS A 128 -5.68 -23.70 -14.21
N PHE A 129 -4.92 -22.83 -13.55
CA PHE A 129 -4.36 -23.14 -12.24
C PHE A 129 -5.45 -23.00 -11.18
N ASN A 130 -5.92 -24.12 -10.64
CA ASN A 130 -7.11 -24.18 -9.79
C ASN A 130 -6.81 -24.56 -8.33
N LYS A 131 -5.56 -24.88 -7.97
CA LYS A 131 -5.18 -25.35 -6.64
C LYS A 131 -4.23 -24.38 -5.95
N PHE A 132 -4.74 -23.73 -4.90
CA PHE A 132 -3.99 -22.72 -4.15
C PHE A 132 -3.99 -23.05 -2.66
N ILE A 133 -2.81 -23.02 -2.03
CA ILE A 133 -2.67 -23.11 -0.58
C ILE A 133 -2.26 -21.73 -0.07
N ILE A 134 -3.11 -21.11 0.78
CA ILE A 134 -2.76 -19.86 1.46
C ILE A 134 -2.14 -20.21 2.81
N LEU A 135 -0.84 -19.98 2.91
CA LEU A 135 -0.04 -20.28 4.09
C LEU A 135 0.20 -19.02 4.90
N VAL A 136 -0.16 -19.07 6.17
CA VAL A 136 -0.08 -17.93 7.09
C VAL A 136 0.72 -18.28 8.34
N PRO A 137 1.38 -17.30 9.01
CA PRO A 137 2.22 -17.58 10.18
C PRO A 137 1.44 -17.86 11.45
N SER A 138 0.19 -17.44 11.58
CA SER A 138 -0.59 -17.55 12.82
C SER A 138 -2.08 -17.82 12.58
N VAL A 139 -2.75 -18.36 13.60
CA VAL A 139 -4.21 -18.55 13.59
C VAL A 139 -4.95 -17.24 13.40
N ALA A 140 -4.45 -16.18 13.98
CA ALA A 140 -4.98 -14.83 13.88
C ALA A 140 -5.07 -14.34 12.42
N ILE A 141 -3.99 -14.46 11.67
CA ILE A 141 -3.96 -14.08 10.24
C ILE A 141 -4.85 -15.02 9.43
N ARG A 142 -4.92 -16.32 9.79
CA ARG A 142 -5.81 -17.29 9.14
C ARG A 142 -7.28 -16.85 9.23
N GLU A 143 -7.75 -16.47 10.42
CA GLU A 143 -9.13 -15.97 10.59
C GLU A 143 -9.37 -14.66 9.83
N GLY A 144 -8.34 -13.79 9.75
CA GLY A 144 -8.39 -12.57 8.94
C GLY A 144 -8.52 -12.86 7.44
N VAL A 145 -7.80 -13.85 6.93
CA VAL A 145 -7.89 -14.30 5.52
C VAL A 145 -9.27 -14.91 5.26
N LYS A 146 -9.77 -15.78 6.15
CA LYS A 146 -11.12 -16.35 6.06
C LYS A 146 -12.18 -15.25 5.93
N THR A 147 -12.19 -14.30 6.86
CA THR A 147 -13.13 -13.16 6.84
C THR A 147 -12.99 -12.35 5.54
N SER A 148 -11.79 -12.18 5.04
CA SER A 148 -11.54 -11.47 3.77
C SER A 148 -12.11 -12.22 2.59
N ILE A 149 -11.95 -13.56 2.51
CA ILE A 149 -12.55 -14.40 1.46
C ILE A 149 -14.08 -14.27 1.50
N GLU A 150 -14.70 -14.41 2.68
CA GLU A 150 -16.14 -14.28 2.86
C GLU A 150 -16.69 -12.92 2.41
N LEU A 151 -16.00 -11.83 2.77
CA LEU A 151 -16.37 -10.46 2.39
C LEU A 151 -16.24 -10.19 0.89
N MET A 152 -15.28 -10.83 0.22
CA MET A 152 -14.99 -10.60 -1.20
C MET A 152 -15.67 -11.60 -2.12
N GLN A 153 -16.27 -12.67 -1.60
CA GLN A 153 -16.85 -13.75 -2.40
C GLN A 153 -17.94 -13.26 -3.38
N GLU A 154 -18.83 -12.38 -2.93
CA GLU A 154 -19.86 -11.79 -3.79
C GLU A 154 -19.24 -10.92 -4.89
N HIS A 155 -18.22 -10.12 -4.55
CA HIS A 155 -17.49 -9.28 -5.49
C HIS A 155 -16.81 -10.13 -6.57
N PHE A 156 -16.08 -11.17 -6.20
CA PHE A 156 -15.41 -12.04 -7.17
C PHE A 156 -16.40 -12.86 -8.02
N ARG A 157 -17.53 -13.25 -7.47
CA ARG A 157 -18.59 -13.91 -8.25
C ARG A 157 -19.16 -13.00 -9.35
N HIS A 158 -19.24 -11.67 -9.10
CA HIS A 158 -19.64 -10.73 -10.14
C HIS A 158 -18.53 -10.47 -11.16
N LEU A 159 -17.27 -10.42 -10.69
CA LEU A 159 -16.13 -10.13 -11.56
C LEU A 159 -15.75 -11.34 -12.44
N TYR A 160 -15.94 -12.57 -11.93
CA TYR A 160 -15.61 -13.83 -12.60
C TYR A 160 -16.82 -14.79 -12.57
N PRO A 161 -17.90 -14.48 -13.29
CA PRO A 161 -19.15 -15.26 -13.21
C PRO A 161 -19.02 -16.72 -13.68
N GLN A 162 -17.97 -17.04 -14.43
CA GLN A 162 -17.71 -18.38 -14.96
C GLN A 162 -16.83 -19.23 -14.04
N ILE A 163 -16.22 -18.65 -13.01
CA ILE A 163 -15.31 -19.37 -12.10
C ILE A 163 -16.00 -19.63 -10.77
N ASN A 164 -16.25 -20.88 -10.50
CA ASN A 164 -16.71 -21.32 -9.18
C ASN A 164 -15.51 -21.45 -8.25
N MET A 165 -15.58 -20.82 -7.09
CA MET A 165 -14.55 -20.84 -6.07
C MET A 165 -15.08 -21.40 -4.77
N ASP A 166 -14.32 -22.34 -4.18
CA ASP A 166 -14.54 -22.85 -2.85
C ASP A 166 -13.29 -22.69 -1.99
N TYR A 167 -13.47 -22.67 -0.68
CA TYR A 167 -12.34 -22.59 0.24
C TYR A 167 -12.52 -23.51 1.45
N THR A 168 -11.43 -24.04 1.93
CA THR A 168 -11.35 -24.88 3.13
C THR A 168 -10.34 -24.31 4.11
N ILE A 169 -10.72 -24.27 5.39
CA ILE A 169 -9.80 -23.93 6.48
C ILE A 169 -9.27 -25.23 7.07
N TYR A 170 -7.98 -25.48 6.85
CA TYR A 170 -7.35 -26.72 7.34
C TYR A 170 -7.44 -26.84 8.87
N SER A 171 -7.97 -27.97 9.33
CA SER A 171 -7.95 -28.36 10.73
C SER A 171 -7.54 -29.84 10.83
N GLY A 172 -6.67 -30.16 11.79
CA GLY A 172 -6.27 -31.54 12.04
C GLY A 172 -7.45 -32.47 12.39
N ASP A 173 -8.51 -31.91 12.98
CA ASP A 173 -9.72 -32.69 13.34
C ASP A 173 -10.55 -33.06 12.11
N ARG A 174 -10.40 -32.32 11.01
CA ARG A 174 -11.11 -32.51 9.72
C ARG A 174 -10.12 -32.68 8.56
N ALA A 175 -9.05 -33.44 8.80
CA ALA A 175 -7.98 -33.62 7.82
C ALA A 175 -8.47 -34.30 6.52
N GLU A 176 -9.62 -34.99 6.53
CA GLU A 176 -10.27 -35.57 5.36
C GLU A 176 -10.75 -34.55 4.33
N GLU A 177 -10.99 -33.29 4.69
CA GLU A 177 -11.41 -32.22 3.76
C GLU A 177 -10.34 -31.92 2.69
N VAL A 178 -9.08 -32.35 2.90
CA VAL A 178 -8.03 -32.23 1.86
C VAL A 178 -8.35 -33.09 0.62
N ARG A 179 -9.13 -34.14 0.76
CA ARG A 179 -9.59 -34.97 -0.36
C ARG A 179 -10.49 -34.15 -1.29
N ASP A 180 -11.46 -33.42 -0.72
CA ASP A 180 -12.37 -32.58 -1.50
C ASP A 180 -11.59 -31.47 -2.22
N PHE A 181 -10.62 -30.86 -1.54
CA PHE A 181 -9.70 -29.91 -2.14
C PHE A 181 -8.94 -30.52 -3.34
N ALA A 182 -8.43 -31.76 -3.21
CA ALA A 182 -7.62 -32.39 -4.26
C ALA A 182 -8.47 -32.83 -5.47
N THR A 183 -9.68 -33.37 -5.23
CA THR A 183 -10.52 -33.97 -6.28
C THR A 183 -11.45 -32.96 -6.98
N ALA A 184 -11.68 -31.78 -6.42
CA ALA A 184 -12.50 -30.76 -7.07
C ALA A 184 -11.84 -30.21 -8.34
N THR A 185 -12.62 -29.92 -9.36
CA THR A 185 -12.16 -29.31 -10.64
C THR A 185 -12.25 -27.79 -10.62
N SER A 186 -13.02 -27.21 -9.68
CA SER A 186 -13.17 -25.76 -9.50
C SER A 186 -11.95 -25.13 -8.83
N LEU A 187 -11.89 -23.79 -8.84
CA LEU A 187 -10.88 -23.03 -8.10
C LEU A 187 -11.00 -23.29 -6.60
N GLN A 188 -9.95 -23.80 -6.00
CA GLN A 188 -9.90 -24.22 -4.60
C GLN A 188 -8.84 -23.45 -3.81
N PHE A 189 -9.24 -22.92 -2.67
CA PHE A 189 -8.31 -22.37 -1.69
C PHE A 189 -8.27 -23.25 -0.43
N LEU A 190 -7.06 -23.63 -0.01
CA LEU A 190 -6.82 -24.27 1.27
C LEU A 190 -6.04 -23.30 2.17
N VAL A 191 -6.69 -22.79 3.22
CA VAL A 191 -6.05 -21.84 4.13
C VAL A 191 -5.51 -22.58 5.35
N MET A 192 -4.21 -22.48 5.62
CA MET A 192 -3.57 -23.19 6.72
C MET A 192 -2.44 -22.38 7.36
N THR A 193 -2.14 -22.71 8.62
CA THR A 193 -0.99 -22.12 9.32
C THR A 193 0.27 -22.92 9.08
N ILE A 194 1.44 -22.26 9.09
CA ILE A 194 2.74 -22.94 9.00
C ILE A 194 2.91 -23.99 10.10
N ASP A 195 2.33 -23.80 11.27
CA ASP A 195 2.40 -24.75 12.38
C ASP A 195 1.61 -26.04 12.11
N SER A 196 0.68 -26.03 11.14
CA SER A 196 -0.05 -27.24 10.73
C SER A 196 0.85 -28.24 10.01
N ILE A 197 1.88 -27.77 9.30
CA ILE A 197 2.79 -28.58 8.49
C ILE A 197 4.19 -28.69 9.10
N ARG A 198 4.63 -27.67 9.85
CA ARG A 198 5.96 -27.59 10.46
C ARG A 198 6.07 -28.43 11.73
N GLY A 199 7.16 -29.15 11.90
CA GLY A 199 7.49 -29.85 13.14
C GLY A 199 7.77 -31.32 12.96
N ASN A 200 7.64 -32.11 14.05
CA ASN A 200 7.93 -33.55 14.03
C ASN A 200 6.89 -34.31 13.21
N LYS A 201 7.34 -34.99 12.14
CA LYS A 201 6.47 -35.75 11.21
C LYS A 201 5.65 -36.82 11.93
N ASN A 202 6.12 -37.34 13.03
CA ASN A 202 5.41 -38.37 13.82
C ASN A 202 4.25 -37.82 14.65
N THR A 203 4.22 -36.51 14.93
CA THR A 203 3.19 -35.89 15.78
C THR A 203 2.18 -35.05 15.04
N ARG A 204 2.47 -34.64 13.82
CA ARG A 204 1.57 -33.80 13.01
C ARG A 204 0.61 -34.65 12.18
N ILE A 205 -0.67 -34.36 12.28
CA ILE A 205 -1.76 -35.10 11.63
C ILE A 205 -1.58 -35.18 10.11
N ILE A 206 -1.10 -34.09 9.49
CA ILE A 206 -0.88 -34.02 8.04
C ILE A 206 0.06 -35.09 7.50
N HIS A 207 0.97 -35.61 8.34
CA HIS A 207 1.94 -36.67 8.00
C HIS A 207 1.47 -38.08 8.43
N GLN A 208 0.29 -38.21 9.02
CA GLN A 208 -0.21 -39.49 9.54
C GLN A 208 -1.18 -40.12 8.54
N GLN A 209 -1.03 -41.40 8.28
CA GLN A 209 -1.99 -42.18 7.50
C GLN A 209 -3.36 -42.19 8.17
N ARG A 210 -4.44 -42.12 7.36
CA ARG A 210 -5.81 -42.06 7.81
C ARG A 210 -6.67 -43.04 7.06
N ASP A 211 -7.46 -43.85 7.79
CA ASP A 211 -8.40 -44.81 7.21
C ASP A 211 -9.44 -44.10 6.31
N LYS A 212 -9.91 -42.93 6.71
CA LYS A 212 -10.82 -42.08 5.92
C LYS A 212 -10.23 -41.55 4.60
N LEU A 213 -8.92 -41.58 4.46
CA LEU A 213 -8.16 -41.19 3.27
C LEU A 213 -7.57 -42.42 2.54
N SER A 214 -8.25 -43.59 2.65
CA SER A 214 -7.83 -44.82 2.00
C SER A 214 -6.43 -45.29 2.40
N GLY A 215 -6.00 -44.98 3.63
CA GLY A 215 -4.66 -45.29 4.13
C GLY A 215 -3.55 -44.29 3.74
N LEU A 216 -3.87 -43.27 2.98
CA LEU A 216 -2.95 -42.23 2.60
C LEU A 216 -2.84 -41.11 3.67
N ARG A 217 -1.80 -40.28 3.58
CA ARG A 217 -1.62 -39.11 4.42
C ARG A 217 -2.36 -37.91 3.80
N PRO A 218 -2.89 -36.97 4.59
CA PRO A 218 -3.40 -35.71 4.04
C PRO A 218 -2.38 -35.01 3.11
N LEU A 219 -1.09 -35.12 3.43
CA LEU A 219 0.00 -34.56 2.63
C LEU A 219 0.05 -35.14 1.21
N ASP A 220 -0.19 -36.44 1.04
CA ASP A 220 -0.13 -37.12 -0.27
C ASP A 220 -1.17 -36.54 -1.24
N TYR A 221 -2.37 -36.20 -0.72
CA TYR A 221 -3.39 -35.50 -1.51
C TYR A 221 -2.97 -34.10 -1.94
N LEU A 222 -2.30 -33.34 -1.05
CA LEU A 222 -1.82 -32.01 -1.36
C LEU A 222 -0.68 -32.05 -2.39
N GLN A 223 0.27 -32.97 -2.22
CA GLN A 223 1.38 -33.16 -3.16
C GLN A 223 0.91 -33.48 -4.57
N ALA A 224 -0.12 -34.33 -4.69
CA ALA A 224 -0.69 -34.72 -5.98
C ALA A 224 -1.33 -33.57 -6.76
N THR A 225 -1.66 -32.45 -6.09
CA THR A 225 -2.26 -31.29 -6.76
C THR A 225 -1.26 -30.27 -7.28
N HIS A 226 0.02 -30.42 -7.01
CA HIS A 226 1.05 -29.39 -7.34
C HIS A 226 0.56 -27.96 -7.05
N PRO A 227 0.24 -27.63 -5.80
CA PRO A 227 -0.47 -26.40 -5.48
C PRO A 227 0.43 -25.18 -5.70
N ILE A 228 -0.16 -24.04 -6.09
CA ILE A 228 0.50 -22.75 -5.95
C ILE A 228 0.40 -22.33 -4.49
N VAL A 229 1.53 -22.16 -3.82
CA VAL A 229 1.55 -21.75 -2.41
C VAL A 229 1.64 -20.22 -2.33
N ILE A 230 0.60 -19.61 -1.79
CA ILE A 230 0.56 -18.18 -1.46
C ILE A 230 0.99 -18.01 -0.02
N MET A 231 2.09 -17.32 0.22
CA MET A 231 2.57 -17.02 1.57
C MET A 231 2.20 -15.58 1.94
N ASP A 232 1.39 -15.41 2.96
CA ASP A 232 1.10 -14.09 3.54
C ASP A 232 2.03 -13.85 4.74
N GLU A 233 2.79 -12.76 4.72
CA GLU A 233 3.84 -12.39 5.68
C GLU A 233 4.97 -13.46 5.79
N PRO A 234 5.66 -13.81 4.68
CA PRO A 234 6.66 -14.87 4.59
C PRO A 234 7.85 -14.71 5.54
N GLN A 235 8.20 -13.49 5.96
CA GLN A 235 9.32 -13.23 6.88
C GLN A 235 9.18 -13.95 8.23
N ASN A 236 7.98 -14.39 8.59
CA ASN A 236 7.70 -15.18 9.78
C ASN A 236 7.84 -16.70 9.54
N MET A 237 8.10 -17.11 8.29
CA MET A 237 8.16 -18.51 7.85
C MET A 237 9.50 -18.87 7.17
N GLU A 238 10.56 -18.10 7.41
CA GLU A 238 11.87 -18.29 6.76
C GLU A 238 12.80 -19.25 7.50
N SER A 239 12.38 -19.84 8.62
CA SER A 239 13.21 -20.84 9.31
C SER A 239 13.43 -22.09 8.42
N GLN A 240 14.59 -22.73 8.53
CA GLN A 240 14.91 -23.92 7.73
C GLN A 240 13.84 -25.03 7.87
N LEU A 241 13.30 -25.21 9.09
CA LEU A 241 12.20 -26.16 9.31
C LEU A 241 10.90 -25.78 8.60
N ALA A 242 10.60 -24.47 8.50
CA ALA A 242 9.43 -24.00 7.78
C ALA A 242 9.62 -24.15 6.27
N GLN A 243 10.79 -23.80 5.74
CA GLN A 243 11.10 -23.95 4.31
C GLN A 243 11.05 -25.42 3.86
N SER A 244 11.59 -26.34 4.67
CA SER A 244 11.47 -27.79 4.40
C SER A 244 10.00 -28.25 4.40
N ALA A 245 9.19 -27.78 5.33
CA ALA A 245 7.77 -28.15 5.38
C ALA A 245 6.97 -27.59 4.20
N ILE A 246 7.34 -26.41 3.68
CA ILE A 246 6.74 -25.84 2.47
C ILE A 246 7.14 -26.67 1.24
N ALA A 247 8.41 -27.05 1.14
CA ALA A 247 8.89 -27.91 0.07
C ALA A 247 8.20 -29.29 0.07
N ASP A 248 7.90 -29.83 1.27
CA ASP A 248 7.14 -31.11 1.41
C ASP A 248 5.71 -31.02 0.81
N LEU A 249 5.15 -29.82 0.55
CA LEU A 249 3.86 -29.66 -0.16
C LEU A 249 3.98 -29.89 -1.67
N ASN A 250 5.17 -30.02 -2.21
CA ASN A 250 5.46 -30.14 -3.65
C ASN A 250 4.83 -29.02 -4.49
N PRO A 251 5.08 -27.72 -4.15
CA PRO A 251 4.42 -26.61 -4.82
C PRO A 251 4.91 -26.46 -6.26
N LEU A 252 3.98 -26.15 -7.18
CA LEU A 252 4.31 -25.72 -8.53
C LEU A 252 5.17 -24.45 -8.51
N CYS A 253 4.77 -23.48 -7.71
CA CYS A 253 5.55 -22.28 -7.40
C CYS A 253 5.08 -21.69 -6.05
N THR A 254 5.86 -20.73 -5.54
CA THR A 254 5.51 -20.02 -4.31
C THR A 254 5.41 -18.52 -4.59
N LEU A 255 4.26 -17.93 -4.28
CA LEU A 255 4.00 -16.49 -4.36
C LEU A 255 4.07 -15.89 -2.95
N ARG A 256 5.00 -15.00 -2.71
CA ARG A 256 5.32 -14.47 -1.39
C ARG A 256 4.90 -13.01 -1.29
N TYR A 257 3.85 -12.73 -0.51
CA TYR A 257 3.27 -11.39 -0.33
C TYR A 257 3.64 -10.80 1.03
N SER A 258 4.35 -9.68 1.03
CA SER A 258 4.73 -8.96 2.26
C SER A 258 4.90 -7.46 2.01
N ALA A 259 4.84 -6.68 3.08
CA ALA A 259 5.36 -5.31 3.10
C ALA A 259 6.85 -5.26 3.48
N THR A 260 7.39 -6.36 4.05
CA THR A 260 8.73 -6.39 4.64
C THR A 260 9.37 -7.76 4.44
N HIS A 261 9.87 -8.02 3.25
CA HIS A 261 10.67 -9.22 3.01
C HIS A 261 12.03 -9.11 3.72
N ARG A 262 12.47 -10.17 4.42
CA ARG A 262 13.83 -10.25 4.96
C ARG A 262 14.81 -10.72 3.92
N THR A 263 14.41 -11.68 3.11
CA THR A 263 15.19 -12.23 2.00
C THR A 263 14.40 -12.04 0.72
N MET A 264 14.98 -11.31 -0.23
CA MET A 264 14.36 -11.07 -1.53
C MET A 264 14.63 -12.25 -2.48
N ARG A 265 13.57 -12.71 -3.19
CA ARG A 265 13.61 -13.77 -4.18
C ARG A 265 12.79 -13.37 -5.39
N ASN A 266 13.42 -13.24 -6.54
CA ASN A 266 12.74 -12.98 -7.81
C ASN A 266 11.59 -11.97 -7.68
N VAL A 267 11.90 -10.76 -7.22
CA VAL A 267 10.87 -9.71 -6.99
C VAL A 267 10.22 -9.38 -8.32
N VAL A 268 8.88 -9.45 -8.36
CA VAL A 268 8.10 -9.17 -9.57
C VAL A 268 7.33 -7.86 -9.50
N TYR A 269 7.00 -7.42 -8.29
CA TYR A 269 6.30 -6.16 -8.06
C TYR A 269 6.71 -5.54 -6.73
N ARG A 270 6.82 -4.22 -6.71
CA ARG A 270 7.11 -3.45 -5.50
C ARG A 270 6.21 -2.24 -5.42
N LEU A 271 5.51 -2.14 -4.30
CA LEU A 271 4.80 -0.95 -3.85
C LEU A 271 5.30 -0.64 -2.44
N ASP A 272 6.38 0.09 -2.37
CA ASP A 272 7.02 0.44 -1.11
C ASP A 272 6.23 1.54 -0.36
N PRO A 273 6.58 1.88 0.89
CA PRO A 273 5.88 2.92 1.67
C PRO A 273 5.87 4.29 1.01
N LEU A 274 6.90 4.64 0.25
CA LEU A 274 6.97 5.91 -0.48
C LEU A 274 6.02 5.93 -1.66
N ASP A 275 5.97 4.83 -2.41
CA ASP A 275 5.04 4.66 -3.52
C ASP A 275 3.59 4.69 -3.04
N ALA A 276 3.30 3.96 -1.96
CA ALA A 276 1.98 3.96 -1.36
C ALA A 276 1.54 5.35 -0.90
N HIS A 277 2.49 6.14 -0.38
CA HIS A 277 2.24 7.53 0.01
C HIS A 277 2.04 8.44 -1.21
N ARG A 278 2.90 8.35 -2.24
CA ARG A 278 2.78 9.14 -3.48
C ARG A 278 1.45 8.92 -4.19
N LEU A 279 0.99 7.67 -4.19
CA LEU A 279 -0.29 7.27 -4.79
C LEU A 279 -1.50 7.54 -3.87
N GLU A 280 -1.29 8.17 -2.71
CA GLU A 280 -2.32 8.46 -1.71
C GLU A 280 -3.13 7.21 -1.29
N LEU A 281 -2.46 6.07 -1.16
CA LEU A 281 -3.06 4.79 -0.78
C LEU A 281 -3.07 4.57 0.74
N VAL A 282 -2.32 5.39 1.47
CA VAL A 282 -2.16 5.34 2.92
C VAL A 282 -2.30 6.73 3.52
N LYS A 283 -2.62 6.80 4.83
CA LYS A 283 -2.68 8.07 5.57
C LYS A 283 -1.31 8.72 5.68
N LYS A 284 -1.28 10.04 5.63
CA LYS A 284 -0.09 10.85 5.96
C LYS A 284 0.18 10.80 7.46
N ILE A 285 1.44 10.62 7.85
CA ILE A 285 1.84 10.57 9.26
C ILE A 285 2.07 11.98 9.78
N VAL A 286 1.44 12.31 10.88
CA VAL A 286 1.61 13.56 11.63
C VAL A 286 2.12 13.21 13.01
N VAL A 287 3.27 13.77 13.39
CA VAL A 287 3.86 13.52 14.72
C VAL A 287 3.54 14.69 15.63
N SER A 288 2.93 14.37 16.78
CA SER A 288 2.74 15.26 17.92
C SER A 288 3.71 14.82 19.01
N ASP A 289 4.72 15.63 19.28
CA ASP A 289 5.73 15.35 20.29
C ASP A 289 5.32 15.94 21.65
N ALA A 290 5.36 15.12 22.69
CA ALA A 290 5.20 15.55 24.07
C ALA A 290 6.55 15.37 24.79
N LEU A 291 7.24 16.48 24.97
CA LEU A 291 8.57 16.53 25.58
C LEU A 291 8.58 17.44 26.79
N GLU A 292 9.33 17.07 27.81
CA GLU A 292 9.67 18.00 28.89
C GLU A 292 10.66 19.06 28.37
N LEU A 293 10.26 20.32 28.39
CA LEU A 293 11.15 21.42 28.03
C LEU A 293 12.30 21.51 29.02
N GLY A 294 13.55 21.41 28.53
CA GLY A 294 14.75 21.48 29.35
C GLY A 294 15.16 20.15 29.99
N SER A 295 14.60 19.01 29.59
CA SER A 295 14.99 17.68 30.10
C SER A 295 16.49 17.36 29.91
N ALA A 296 17.10 17.90 28.85
CA ALA A 296 18.55 17.79 28.62
C ALA A 296 19.39 18.57 29.63
N ALA A 297 18.82 19.54 30.35
CA ALA A 297 19.48 20.35 31.38
C ALA A 297 19.22 19.81 32.80
N LYS A 298 18.40 18.79 32.99
CA LYS A 298 18.13 18.16 34.28
C LYS A 298 18.81 16.80 34.39
N PRO A 299 19.37 16.42 35.55
CA PRO A 299 19.98 15.11 35.73
C PRO A 299 18.90 14.03 35.72
N TYR A 300 19.05 13.05 34.85
CA TYR A 300 18.24 11.82 34.82
C TYR A 300 19.16 10.65 35.17
N VAL A 301 18.85 9.92 36.23
CA VAL A 301 19.59 8.74 36.65
C VAL A 301 18.60 7.65 37.06
N LYS A 302 18.63 6.51 36.38
CA LYS A 302 17.84 5.33 36.75
C LYS A 302 18.76 4.17 37.06
N LEU A 303 18.56 3.51 38.18
CA LEU A 303 19.30 2.31 38.54
C LEU A 303 18.60 1.08 37.95
N LEU A 304 19.23 0.42 36.97
CA LEU A 304 18.67 -0.74 36.29
C LEU A 304 19.07 -2.07 36.94
N GLU A 305 20.33 -2.18 37.40
CA GLU A 305 20.88 -3.45 37.93
C GLU A 305 22.08 -3.17 38.82
N VAL A 306 22.27 -4.01 39.83
CA VAL A 306 23.49 -4.04 40.61
C VAL A 306 24.15 -5.40 40.43
N ARG A 307 25.40 -5.44 39.95
CA ARG A 307 26.18 -6.65 39.68
C ARG A 307 27.22 -6.90 40.77
N ARG A 308 27.37 -8.17 41.18
CA ARG A 308 28.34 -8.60 42.20
C ARG A 308 29.72 -8.86 41.59
N ASN A 309 29.78 -9.36 40.37
CA ASN A 309 31.06 -9.73 39.76
C ASN A 309 31.08 -9.35 38.27
N PRO A 310 31.82 -8.32 37.85
CA PRO A 310 32.48 -7.33 38.72
C PRO A 310 31.45 -6.43 39.44
N PHE A 311 31.88 -5.84 40.57
CA PHE A 311 31.01 -4.96 41.39
C PHE A 311 30.72 -3.65 40.69
N LYS A 312 29.54 -3.54 40.09
CA LYS A 312 29.14 -2.41 39.23
C LYS A 312 27.63 -2.16 39.29
N ALA A 313 27.25 -0.91 39.11
CA ALA A 313 25.86 -0.53 38.84
C ALA A 313 25.66 -0.31 37.33
N ILE A 314 24.55 -0.77 36.81
CA ILE A 314 24.09 -0.43 35.46
C ILE A 314 23.07 0.68 35.60
N LEU A 315 23.41 1.83 35.07
CA LEU A 315 22.59 3.04 35.11
C LEU A 315 22.06 3.37 33.71
N GLU A 316 20.91 3.96 33.65
CA GLU A 316 20.46 4.66 32.47
C GLU A 316 20.63 6.15 32.69
N LEU A 317 21.42 6.81 31.83
CA LEU A 317 21.77 8.23 31.87
C LEU A 317 21.41 8.90 30.54
N VAL A 318 21.16 10.20 30.56
CA VAL A 318 21.11 11.02 29.37
C VAL A 318 22.53 11.35 28.91
N VAL A 319 23.01 10.73 27.87
CA VAL A 319 24.36 10.85 27.33
C VAL A 319 24.39 11.84 26.17
N LYS A 320 25.39 12.74 26.17
CA LYS A 320 25.67 13.64 25.06
C LYS A 320 26.47 12.90 24.00
N LYS A 321 25.97 12.84 22.80
CA LYS A 321 26.64 12.19 21.66
C LYS A 321 27.63 13.15 20.98
N LYS A 322 28.50 12.61 20.12
CA LYS A 322 29.50 13.38 19.36
C LYS A 322 28.89 14.44 18.44
N ASP A 323 27.67 14.21 17.97
CA ASP A 323 26.89 15.14 17.14
C ASP A 323 26.19 16.24 17.94
N GLY A 324 26.40 16.28 19.27
CA GLY A 324 25.78 17.23 20.17
C GLY A 324 24.35 16.88 20.60
N SER A 325 23.78 15.80 20.12
CA SER A 325 22.45 15.32 20.54
C SER A 325 22.53 14.59 21.89
N TYR A 326 21.36 14.47 22.55
CA TYR A 326 21.23 13.81 23.85
C TYR A 326 20.31 12.59 23.72
N SER A 327 20.69 11.45 24.35
CA SER A 327 19.83 10.25 24.39
C SER A 327 20.04 9.46 25.68
N LYS A 328 18.99 8.80 26.17
CA LYS A 328 19.09 7.86 27.30
C LYS A 328 19.92 6.64 26.87
N GLN A 329 20.96 6.31 27.62
CA GLN A 329 21.85 5.16 27.37
C GLN A 329 22.14 4.38 28.63
N LYS A 330 22.29 3.07 28.48
CA LYS A 330 22.75 2.20 29.58
C LYS A 330 24.26 2.31 29.74
N VAL A 331 24.69 2.70 30.90
CA VAL A 331 26.10 2.92 31.25
C VAL A 331 26.47 2.06 32.44
N SER A 332 27.62 1.38 32.37
CA SER A 332 28.16 0.64 33.50
C SER A 332 29.03 1.55 34.36
N ALA A 333 28.70 1.66 35.62
CA ALA A 333 29.36 2.54 36.57
C ALA A 333 29.95 1.76 37.76
N SER A 334 31.14 2.13 38.20
CA SER A 334 31.80 1.62 39.43
C SER A 334 31.61 2.61 40.56
N GLN A 335 31.87 2.19 41.79
CA GLN A 335 31.98 3.12 42.92
C GLN A 335 33.02 4.18 42.66
N GLY A 336 32.75 5.41 43.02
CA GLY A 336 33.53 6.60 42.69
C GLY A 336 33.34 7.16 41.29
N ALA A 337 32.52 6.54 40.44
CA ALA A 337 32.27 7.01 39.08
C ALA A 337 31.56 8.37 39.06
N ASP A 338 32.02 9.24 38.18
CA ASP A 338 31.46 10.58 37.92
C ASP A 338 30.47 10.50 36.75
N LEU A 339 29.20 10.89 36.97
CA LEU A 339 28.16 10.79 35.98
C LEU A 339 28.31 11.82 34.86
N GLU A 340 28.91 12.99 35.09
CA GLU A 340 29.21 13.94 34.05
C GLU A 340 30.16 13.34 33.01
N ARG A 341 31.20 12.67 33.47
CA ARG A 341 32.15 11.96 32.59
C ARG A 341 31.49 10.78 31.86
N LEU A 342 30.67 10.01 32.56
CA LEU A 342 29.97 8.85 31.99
C LEU A 342 28.92 9.24 30.99
N SER A 343 28.36 10.44 31.11
CA SER A 343 27.36 10.99 30.18
C SER A 343 27.95 11.74 28.97
N GLY A 344 29.26 11.66 28.74
CA GLY A 344 29.92 12.36 27.64
C GLY A 344 29.99 13.88 27.83
N GLY A 345 30.08 14.34 29.09
CA GLY A 345 30.11 15.79 29.39
C GLY A 345 28.75 16.46 29.26
N ASN A 346 27.69 15.78 29.66
CA ASN A 346 26.37 16.39 29.71
C ASN A 346 26.30 17.37 30.91
N PRO A 347 26.06 18.68 30.68
CA PRO A 347 26.00 19.69 31.72
C PRO A 347 24.96 19.44 32.83
N ALA A 348 23.94 18.61 32.54
CA ALA A 348 22.94 18.22 33.53
C ALA A 348 23.53 17.55 34.75
N TYR A 349 24.71 16.92 34.65
CA TYR A 349 25.41 16.26 35.72
C TYR A 349 26.59 17.10 36.30
N GLU A 350 26.70 18.37 35.94
CA GLU A 350 27.63 19.31 36.60
C GLU A 350 27.27 19.41 38.07
N GLY A 351 28.28 19.58 38.95
CA GLY A 351 28.03 19.77 40.36
C GLY A 351 28.13 18.52 41.23
N ASN A 352 29.12 17.65 40.95
CA ASN A 352 29.48 16.52 41.79
C ASN A 352 28.48 15.35 41.87
N TRP A 353 27.95 14.95 40.69
CA TRP A 353 27.15 13.72 40.57
C TRP A 353 28.03 12.47 40.53
N ARG A 354 28.39 11.93 41.75
CA ARG A 354 29.26 10.75 41.91
C ARG A 354 28.56 9.64 42.64
N ILE A 355 28.92 8.39 42.31
CA ILE A 355 28.48 7.21 43.04
C ILE A 355 29.40 7.03 44.24
N ASN A 356 28.90 7.33 45.43
CA ASN A 356 29.64 7.14 46.67
C ASN A 356 29.72 5.67 47.07
N GLU A 357 28.59 4.96 46.96
CA GLU A 357 28.49 3.57 47.36
C GLU A 357 27.58 2.78 46.37
N ILE A 358 27.90 1.49 46.19
CA ILE A 358 27.06 0.52 45.51
C ILE A 358 26.76 -0.59 46.52
N SER A 359 25.47 -0.81 46.83
CA SER A 359 25.01 -1.85 47.74
C SER A 359 24.23 -2.92 46.98
N VAL A 360 24.44 -4.19 47.35
CA VAL A 360 23.76 -5.35 46.76
C VAL A 360 22.59 -5.82 47.63
N GLN A 361 22.58 -5.48 48.89
CA GLN A 361 21.48 -5.74 49.85
C GLN A 361 21.38 -4.56 50.85
N PRO A 362 20.36 -3.71 50.66
CA PRO A 362 19.43 -3.63 49.51
C PRO A 362 20.13 -3.22 48.21
N GLU A 363 19.57 -3.61 47.05
CA GLU A 363 20.09 -3.22 45.72
C GLU A 363 19.86 -1.72 45.49
N GLN A 364 20.90 -0.91 45.73
CA GLN A 364 20.87 0.54 45.68
C GLN A 364 22.24 1.12 45.41
N ILE A 365 22.27 2.38 45.02
CA ILE A 365 23.49 3.20 44.97
C ILE A 365 23.30 4.45 45.82
N GLU A 366 24.38 4.97 46.36
CA GLU A 366 24.40 6.30 46.95
C GLU A 366 25.03 7.30 45.99
N LEU A 367 24.29 8.37 45.69
CA LEU A 367 24.74 9.49 44.86
C LEU A 367 25.05 10.71 45.72
N SER A 368 26.16 11.39 45.44
CA SER A 368 26.65 12.54 46.25
C SER A 368 25.61 13.67 46.40
N ASN A 369 24.82 13.93 45.35
CA ASN A 369 23.86 15.03 45.31
C ASN A 369 22.40 14.63 45.56
N TYR A 370 22.14 13.34 45.82
CA TYR A 370 20.76 12.87 45.94
C TYR A 370 20.55 11.97 47.16
N GLY A 371 21.54 11.21 47.53
CA GLY A 371 21.42 10.12 48.50
C GLY A 371 21.19 8.78 47.84
N TYR A 372 20.38 7.92 48.47
CA TYR A 372 20.16 6.55 48.02
C TYR A 372 19.13 6.46 46.89
N LEU A 373 19.51 5.77 45.81
CA LEU A 373 18.65 5.41 44.67
C LEU A 373 18.58 3.88 44.61
N ARG A 374 17.37 3.31 44.74
CA ARG A 374 17.13 1.86 44.74
C ARG A 374 16.98 1.34 43.33
N MET A 375 17.16 0.05 43.14
CA MET A 375 16.94 -0.62 41.86
C MET A 375 15.52 -0.36 41.37
N GLY A 376 15.42 0.09 40.12
CA GLY A 376 14.17 0.47 39.46
C GLY A 376 13.74 1.93 39.66
N GLU A 377 14.28 2.63 40.69
CA GLU A 377 13.99 4.07 40.90
C GLU A 377 14.77 4.95 39.95
N ALA A 378 14.19 6.12 39.63
CA ALA A 378 14.80 7.11 38.77
C ALA A 378 14.72 8.52 39.37
N ILE A 379 15.78 9.31 39.17
CA ILE A 379 15.83 10.74 39.46
C ILE A 379 15.51 11.50 38.20
N GLY A 380 14.70 12.57 38.32
CA GLY A 380 14.37 13.42 37.17
C GLY A 380 13.46 12.76 36.15
N ASP A 381 12.79 11.68 36.52
CA ASP A 381 11.81 11.00 35.69
C ASP A 381 10.43 11.65 35.89
N ASN A 382 10.05 12.48 34.91
CA ASN A 382 8.70 13.03 34.83
C ASN A 382 7.84 12.21 33.85
N GLN A 383 8.18 10.96 33.60
CA GLN A 383 7.54 10.11 32.61
C GLN A 383 6.01 10.02 32.80
N GLU A 384 5.56 9.96 34.05
CA GLU A 384 4.12 9.97 34.35
C GLU A 384 3.44 11.26 33.88
N ALA A 385 4.06 12.43 34.11
CA ALA A 385 3.54 13.70 33.66
C ALA A 385 3.56 13.82 32.13
N VAL A 386 4.60 13.30 31.48
CA VAL A 386 4.68 13.22 30.01
C VAL A 386 3.60 12.31 29.47
N PHE A 387 3.41 11.10 30.01
CA PHE A 387 2.34 10.18 29.60
C PHE A 387 0.95 10.77 29.82
N ARG A 388 0.74 11.49 30.89
CA ARG A 388 -0.52 12.19 31.16
C ARG A 388 -0.79 13.24 30.06
N GLU A 389 0.19 14.02 29.64
CA GLU A 389 0.03 15.00 28.57
C GLU A 389 -0.13 14.33 27.19
N MET A 390 0.53 13.21 26.93
CA MET A 390 0.30 12.40 25.73
C MET A 390 -1.14 11.88 25.66
N ILE A 391 -1.70 11.43 26.77
CA ILE A 391 -3.12 11.03 26.83
C ILE A 391 -4.02 12.23 26.53
N ARG A 392 -3.77 13.40 27.14
CA ARG A 392 -4.50 14.65 26.90
C ARG A 392 -4.44 15.04 25.44
N GLU A 393 -3.27 15.04 24.86
CA GLU A 393 -3.06 15.40 23.45
C GLU A 393 -3.78 14.44 22.50
N THR A 394 -3.77 13.14 22.80
CA THR A 394 -4.48 12.14 22.00
C THR A 394 -6.00 12.39 22.05
N ILE A 395 -6.55 12.71 23.23
CA ILE A 395 -7.97 13.05 23.37
C ILE A 395 -8.33 14.33 22.57
N ARG A 396 -7.49 15.36 22.63
CA ARG A 396 -7.67 16.61 21.87
C ARG A 396 -7.66 16.36 20.37
N GLU A 397 -6.69 15.59 19.90
CA GLU A 397 -6.58 15.26 18.47
C GLU A 397 -7.74 14.38 18.00
N HIS A 398 -8.21 13.46 18.84
CA HIS A 398 -9.41 12.68 18.58
C HIS A 398 -10.64 13.57 18.41
N ILE A 399 -10.93 14.42 19.40
CA ILE A 399 -12.06 15.36 19.37
C ILE A 399 -11.98 16.26 18.14
N ARG A 400 -10.80 16.81 17.86
CA ARG A 400 -10.58 17.67 16.70
C ARG A 400 -10.85 16.92 15.38
N LYS A 401 -10.34 15.71 15.25
CA LYS A 401 -10.53 14.90 14.04
C LYS A 401 -11.99 14.46 13.89
N GLU A 402 -12.63 13.95 14.94
CA GLU A 402 -14.01 13.49 14.84
C GLU A 402 -15.00 14.64 14.60
N ASN A 403 -14.78 15.84 15.11
CA ASN A 403 -15.51 17.04 14.73
C ASN A 403 -15.48 17.32 13.23
N GLN A 404 -14.35 17.04 12.57
CA GLN A 404 -14.19 17.25 11.12
C GLN A 404 -14.90 16.18 10.29
N VAL A 405 -14.90 14.91 10.75
CA VAL A 405 -15.29 13.78 9.90
C VAL A 405 -16.60 13.10 10.31
N HIS A 406 -17.11 13.33 11.52
CA HIS A 406 -18.32 12.69 12.03
C HIS A 406 -19.54 12.93 11.13
N LYS A 407 -19.73 14.16 10.65
CA LYS A 407 -20.84 14.52 9.74
C LYS A 407 -20.77 13.81 8.39
N HIS A 408 -19.61 13.26 8.01
CA HIS A 408 -19.42 12.46 6.81
C HIS A 408 -19.59 10.96 7.07
N GLY A 409 -20.12 10.60 8.23
CA GLY A 409 -20.30 9.21 8.63
C GLY A 409 -18.98 8.46 8.88
N ILE A 410 -17.92 9.17 9.27
CA ILE A 410 -16.63 8.57 9.60
C ILE A 410 -16.45 8.61 11.10
N LYS A 411 -16.37 7.44 11.71
CA LYS A 411 -16.03 7.26 13.12
C LYS A 411 -14.52 7.33 13.30
N VAL A 412 -14.05 7.95 14.38
CA VAL A 412 -12.64 8.01 14.73
C VAL A 412 -12.31 7.00 15.83
N LEU A 413 -11.19 6.32 15.71
CA LEU A 413 -10.62 5.45 16.74
C LEU A 413 -9.22 5.94 17.10
N SER A 414 -8.88 5.86 18.39
CA SER A 414 -7.55 6.16 18.93
C SER A 414 -6.99 4.95 19.66
N LEU A 415 -5.72 4.62 19.39
CA LEU A 415 -5.03 3.49 20.00
C LEU A 415 -3.98 3.97 21.03
N PHE A 416 -3.99 3.35 22.20
CA PHE A 416 -2.96 3.49 23.20
C PHE A 416 -2.20 2.16 23.35
N PHE A 417 -0.90 2.18 23.09
CA PHE A 417 -0.03 1.05 23.38
C PHE A 417 0.64 1.25 24.73
N ILE A 418 0.42 0.32 25.66
CA ILE A 418 0.89 0.39 27.03
C ILE A 418 1.97 -0.66 27.30
N ASP A 419 2.77 -0.44 28.34
CA ASP A 419 3.86 -1.31 28.76
C ASP A 419 3.39 -2.55 29.53
N LYS A 420 2.37 -2.40 30.38
CA LYS A 420 1.81 -3.46 31.23
C LYS A 420 0.30 -3.37 31.30
N VAL A 421 -0.36 -4.52 31.34
CA VAL A 421 -1.82 -4.59 31.54
C VAL A 421 -2.24 -3.96 32.87
N ALA A 422 -1.42 -4.11 33.90
CA ALA A 422 -1.64 -3.50 35.21
C ALA A 422 -1.69 -1.97 35.19
N SER A 423 -1.01 -1.33 34.23
CA SER A 423 -1.07 0.14 34.05
C SER A 423 -2.46 0.63 33.66
N TYR A 424 -3.28 -0.24 33.06
CA TYR A 424 -4.69 0.05 32.72
C TYR A 424 -5.68 -0.50 33.75
N LEU A 425 -5.53 -1.76 34.19
CA LEU A 425 -6.46 -2.42 35.10
C LEU A 425 -6.20 -2.12 36.57
N GLY A 426 -4.99 -1.87 36.96
CA GLY A 426 -4.49 -1.92 38.34
C GLY A 426 -3.89 -3.29 38.71
N GLU A 427 -3.02 -3.33 39.67
CA GLU A 427 -2.36 -4.57 40.11
C GLU A 427 -3.36 -5.57 40.72
N GLY A 428 -3.34 -6.80 40.26
CA GLY A 428 -4.21 -7.87 40.76
C GLY A 428 -5.69 -7.76 40.37
N ILE A 429 -6.06 -6.79 39.55
CA ILE A 429 -7.45 -6.55 39.11
C ILE A 429 -7.67 -7.16 37.72
N ASN A 430 -8.81 -7.83 37.55
CA ASN A 430 -9.20 -8.52 36.31
C ASN A 430 -10.57 -8.07 35.82
N ASN A 431 -10.73 -6.75 35.64
CA ASN A 431 -11.96 -6.13 35.14
C ASN A 431 -11.62 -4.97 34.21
N LEU A 432 -12.15 -4.96 32.97
CA LEU A 432 -11.92 -3.90 31.99
C LEU A 432 -12.47 -2.54 32.39
N ASP A 433 -13.46 -2.49 33.31
CA ASP A 433 -13.99 -1.25 33.87
C ASP A 433 -13.13 -0.71 35.03
N ALA A 434 -12.06 -1.42 35.39
CA ALA A 434 -11.18 -1.02 36.46
C ALA A 434 -10.37 0.24 36.09
N ASN A 435 -9.85 0.89 37.11
CA ASN A 435 -9.28 2.22 37.01
C ASN A 435 -7.82 2.24 37.45
N GLY A 436 -6.98 1.53 36.71
CA GLY A 436 -5.53 1.60 36.85
C GLY A 436 -5.00 3.01 36.49
N PRO A 437 -3.69 3.28 36.72
CA PRO A 437 -3.13 4.63 36.55
C PRO A 437 -3.44 5.30 35.22
N PHE A 438 -3.32 4.58 34.10
CA PHE A 438 -3.61 5.16 32.77
C PHE A 438 -5.10 5.34 32.53
N ALA A 439 -5.94 4.40 33.00
CA ALA A 439 -7.39 4.53 32.88
C ALA A 439 -7.91 5.70 33.72
N ALA A 440 -7.43 5.86 34.95
CA ALA A 440 -7.78 6.98 35.82
C ALA A 440 -7.34 8.34 35.24
N ALA A 441 -6.12 8.40 34.69
CA ALA A 441 -5.64 9.60 34.01
C ALA A 441 -6.49 9.92 32.76
N PHE A 442 -6.84 8.90 31.97
CA PHE A 442 -7.70 9.06 30.81
C PHE A 442 -9.08 9.58 31.20
N ASP A 443 -9.74 8.97 32.19
CA ASP A 443 -11.10 9.33 32.61
C ASP A 443 -11.19 10.80 33.06
N ALA A 444 -10.21 11.25 33.87
CA ALA A 444 -10.13 12.63 34.32
C ALA A 444 -9.90 13.62 33.14
N LEU A 445 -8.97 13.31 32.26
CA LEU A 445 -8.60 14.15 31.12
C LEU A 445 -9.71 14.16 30.05
N TYR A 446 -10.38 13.04 29.82
CA TYR A 446 -11.51 12.94 28.93
C TYR A 446 -12.66 13.83 29.36
N ALA A 447 -13.04 13.77 30.65
CA ALA A 447 -14.08 14.63 31.19
C ALA A 447 -13.73 16.12 31.05
N GLU A 448 -12.47 16.49 31.32
CA GLU A 448 -11.97 17.86 31.18
C GLU A 448 -12.02 18.34 29.72
N GLU A 449 -11.47 17.60 28.77
CA GLU A 449 -11.39 18.03 27.36
C GLU A 449 -12.76 17.98 26.66
N ARG A 450 -13.62 17.00 27.01
CA ARG A 450 -15.01 16.97 26.54
C ARG A 450 -15.82 18.17 27.01
N ALA A 451 -15.64 18.59 28.28
CA ALA A 451 -16.30 19.77 28.81
C ALA A 451 -15.87 21.09 28.13
N LYS A 452 -14.60 21.19 27.71
CA LYS A 452 -14.07 22.34 26.96
C LYS A 452 -14.58 22.41 25.51
N THR A 453 -15.09 21.29 24.97
CA THR A 453 -15.50 21.18 23.58
C THR A 453 -16.95 20.72 23.47
N PRO A 454 -17.94 21.62 23.58
CA PRO A 454 -19.36 21.23 23.55
C PRO A 454 -19.80 20.44 22.31
N THR A 455 -19.15 20.66 21.15
CA THR A 455 -19.42 19.93 19.91
C THR A 455 -19.11 18.44 20.02
N ALA A 456 -18.19 18.04 20.90
CA ALA A 456 -17.85 16.65 21.15
C ALA A 456 -18.99 15.86 21.80
N HIS A 457 -20.00 16.55 22.40
CA HIS A 457 -21.15 15.88 23.00
C HIS A 457 -22.04 15.16 21.96
N ALA A 458 -21.90 15.49 20.69
CA ALA A 458 -22.66 14.85 19.61
C ALA A 458 -22.18 13.42 19.31
N PHE A 459 -20.91 13.06 19.63
CA PHE A 459 -20.32 11.78 19.26
C PHE A 459 -19.56 11.08 20.39
N LEU A 460 -19.18 11.81 21.46
CA LEU A 460 -18.53 11.22 22.62
C LEU A 460 -19.52 10.94 23.75
N PRO A 461 -19.53 9.74 24.35
CA PRO A 461 -20.38 9.42 25.49
C PRO A 461 -20.07 10.30 26.70
N ALA A 462 -21.06 10.47 27.58
CA ALA A 462 -20.89 11.28 28.78
C ALA A 462 -19.96 10.64 29.80
N ASN A 463 -20.07 9.31 29.92
CA ASN A 463 -19.26 8.53 30.83
C ASN A 463 -17.95 8.10 30.14
N PRO A 464 -16.76 8.44 30.70
CA PRO A 464 -15.47 8.06 30.11
C PRO A 464 -15.29 6.54 29.93
N VAL A 465 -15.85 5.74 30.84
CA VAL A 465 -15.72 4.27 30.78
C VAL A 465 -16.38 3.70 29.52
N ASP A 466 -17.48 4.30 29.05
CA ASP A 466 -18.14 3.87 27.82
C ASP A 466 -17.33 4.21 26.57
N ALA A 467 -16.48 5.25 26.65
CA ALA A 467 -15.65 5.69 25.54
C ALA A 467 -14.38 4.86 25.33
N ARG A 468 -13.95 4.10 26.35
CA ARG A 468 -12.69 3.34 26.34
C ARG A 468 -12.90 1.85 26.47
N SER A 469 -11.97 1.07 25.90
CA SER A 469 -11.91 -0.38 26.10
C SER A 469 -10.47 -0.86 26.13
N GLY A 470 -10.24 -2.01 26.76
CA GLY A 470 -8.92 -2.67 26.81
C GLY A 470 -8.93 -3.99 26.05
N TYR A 471 -7.97 -4.18 25.16
CA TYR A 471 -7.76 -5.43 24.45
C TYR A 471 -6.46 -6.07 24.93
N PHE A 472 -6.58 -7.08 25.79
CA PHE A 472 -5.46 -7.75 26.45
C PHE A 472 -5.57 -9.27 26.31
N ALA A 473 -4.42 -9.95 26.28
CA ALA A 473 -4.36 -11.39 26.28
C ALA A 473 -5.05 -11.99 27.51
N GLN A 474 -5.83 -13.04 27.31
CA GLN A 474 -6.57 -13.73 28.38
C GLN A 474 -6.05 -15.15 28.57
N MET A 475 -5.90 -15.57 29.81
CA MET A 475 -5.55 -16.94 30.16
C MET A 475 -6.57 -17.51 31.15
N LYS A 476 -6.85 -18.81 31.03
CA LYS A 476 -7.62 -19.55 32.05
C LYS A 476 -6.75 -19.76 33.27
N ALA A 477 -7.10 -19.10 34.37
CA ALA A 477 -6.50 -19.35 35.69
C ALA A 477 -7.36 -20.37 36.44
N GLY A 478 -6.77 -21.50 36.83
CA GLY A 478 -7.44 -22.60 37.56
C GLY A 478 -7.78 -23.79 36.64
N LYS A 479 -8.15 -24.93 37.28
CA LYS A 479 -8.55 -26.16 36.59
C LYS A 479 -10.03 -26.48 36.83
N GLY A 480 -10.73 -26.98 35.82
CA GLY A 480 -12.12 -27.43 35.91
C GLY A 480 -13.18 -26.34 35.72
N LYS A 481 -14.40 -26.56 36.21
CA LYS A 481 -15.55 -25.66 36.02
C LYS A 481 -15.42 -24.26 36.65
N ASN A 482 -14.45 -24.08 37.55
CA ASN A 482 -14.17 -22.82 38.26
C ASN A 482 -12.99 -22.04 37.67
N ALA A 483 -12.50 -22.39 36.46
CA ALA A 483 -11.47 -21.63 35.79
C ALA A 483 -11.97 -20.25 35.41
N GLN A 484 -11.35 -19.19 35.93
CA GLN A 484 -11.64 -17.81 35.56
C GLN A 484 -10.68 -17.35 34.46
N MET A 485 -11.19 -16.54 33.53
CA MET A 485 -10.34 -15.86 32.55
C MET A 485 -9.65 -14.69 33.22
N THR A 486 -8.34 -14.61 33.12
CA THR A 486 -7.54 -13.48 33.67
C THR A 486 -6.75 -12.81 32.55
N PHE A 487 -6.70 -11.50 32.61
CA PHE A 487 -5.85 -10.70 31.73
C PHE A 487 -4.38 -10.82 32.17
N LYS A 488 -3.47 -10.88 31.20
CA LYS A 488 -2.05 -11.06 31.45
C LYS A 488 -1.18 -10.31 30.44
N ASP A 489 -0.02 -9.87 30.89
CA ASP A 489 1.07 -9.48 30.01
C ASP A 489 1.53 -10.67 29.19
N SER A 490 1.66 -10.50 27.89
CA SER A 490 2.01 -11.56 26.97
C SER A 490 3.02 -11.07 25.92
N SER A 491 3.79 -12.00 25.37
CA SER A 491 4.76 -11.70 24.30
C SER A 491 4.15 -11.57 22.91
N GLY A 492 2.83 -11.74 22.76
CA GLY A 492 2.14 -11.74 21.46
C GLY A 492 2.23 -13.07 20.68
N LYS A 493 2.75 -14.14 21.29
CA LYS A 493 2.98 -15.45 20.65
C LYS A 493 2.35 -16.62 21.40
N THR A 494 1.41 -16.36 22.28
CA THR A 494 0.78 -17.39 23.13
C THR A 494 -0.65 -17.67 22.63
N LYS A 495 -1.18 -18.86 22.99
CA LYS A 495 -2.58 -19.20 22.71
C LYS A 495 -3.59 -18.20 23.31
N ALA A 496 -3.22 -17.55 24.41
CA ALA A 496 -4.04 -16.51 25.03
C ALA A 496 -4.09 -15.22 24.18
N ASP A 497 -3.05 -14.94 23.41
CA ASP A 497 -3.06 -13.85 22.43
C ASP A 497 -3.98 -14.19 21.27
N ASP A 498 -4.00 -15.44 20.81
CA ASP A 498 -4.89 -15.90 19.72
C ASP A 498 -6.38 -15.79 20.13
N ASP A 499 -6.72 -16.17 21.36
CA ASP A 499 -8.11 -16.08 21.87
C ASP A 499 -8.57 -14.60 21.98
N ALA A 500 -7.69 -13.71 22.43
CA ALA A 500 -7.99 -12.26 22.49
C ALA A 500 -8.13 -11.65 21.10
N TYR A 501 -7.27 -12.06 20.19
CA TYR A 501 -7.32 -11.59 18.79
C TYR A 501 -8.61 -12.03 18.09
N GLU A 502 -9.09 -13.26 18.30
CA GLU A 502 -10.36 -13.72 17.73
C GLU A 502 -11.52 -12.83 18.16
N LEU A 503 -11.55 -12.42 19.44
CA LEU A 503 -12.55 -11.50 19.96
C LEU A 503 -12.46 -10.12 19.29
N ILE A 504 -11.25 -9.58 19.15
CA ILE A 504 -10.99 -8.29 18.49
C ILE A 504 -11.40 -8.33 17.03
N MET A 505 -11.17 -9.41 16.33
CA MET A 505 -11.55 -9.56 14.92
C MET A 505 -13.07 -9.64 14.76
N LYS A 506 -13.79 -10.29 15.66
CA LYS A 506 -15.26 -10.27 15.68
C LYS A 506 -15.82 -8.86 15.93
N ASP A 507 -15.13 -8.06 16.72
CA ASP A 507 -15.53 -6.70 17.05
C ASP A 507 -15.14 -5.65 15.97
N LYS A 508 -14.34 -6.02 14.98
CA LYS A 508 -13.86 -5.08 13.97
C LYS A 508 -14.97 -4.32 13.26
N ALA A 509 -16.02 -5.00 12.84
CA ALA A 509 -17.16 -4.39 12.16
C ALA A 509 -17.98 -3.51 13.12
N ARG A 510 -18.15 -3.96 14.36
CA ARG A 510 -18.84 -3.19 15.42
C ARG A 510 -18.10 -1.90 15.74
N LEU A 511 -16.77 -1.95 15.85
CA LEU A 511 -15.96 -0.77 16.13
C LEU A 511 -16.00 0.28 15.03
N LEU A 512 -16.38 -0.08 13.80
CA LEU A 512 -16.58 0.87 12.71
C LEU A 512 -17.95 1.54 12.74
N ASP A 513 -18.93 0.96 13.48
CA ASP A 513 -20.26 1.53 13.63
C ASP A 513 -20.20 2.87 14.40
N ILE A 514 -20.84 3.88 13.85
CA ILE A 514 -20.84 5.23 14.44
C ILE A 514 -21.58 5.27 15.78
N ASP A 515 -22.58 4.39 15.97
CA ASP A 515 -23.38 4.30 17.19
C ASP A 515 -22.67 3.54 18.32
N GLU A 516 -21.64 2.75 18.02
CA GLU A 516 -20.82 2.09 19.04
C GLU A 516 -20.04 3.15 19.85
N PRO A 517 -20.21 3.24 21.18
CA PRO A 517 -19.61 4.31 21.99
C PRO A 517 -18.09 4.26 22.10
N VAL A 518 -17.47 3.08 21.98
CA VAL A 518 -16.02 2.92 22.12
C VAL A 518 -15.27 3.71 21.05
N ARG A 519 -14.37 4.58 21.47
CA ARG A 519 -13.51 5.45 20.65
C ARG A 519 -12.03 5.26 20.93
N PHE A 520 -11.67 4.86 22.14
CA PHE A 520 -10.31 4.75 22.62
C PHE A 520 -10.02 3.32 23.04
N ILE A 521 -8.94 2.76 22.49
CA ILE A 521 -8.57 1.37 22.70
C ILE A 521 -7.19 1.32 23.31
N PHE A 522 -7.07 0.66 24.47
CA PHE A 522 -5.81 0.36 25.12
C PHE A 522 -5.38 -1.06 24.82
N SER A 523 -4.11 -1.25 24.46
CA SER A 523 -3.58 -2.56 24.15
C SER A 523 -2.13 -2.71 24.59
N HIS A 524 -1.77 -3.92 25.03
CA HIS A 524 -0.40 -4.29 25.34
C HIS A 524 0.24 -5.06 24.18
N SER A 525 -0.12 -6.30 23.98
CA SER A 525 0.46 -7.19 22.95
C SER A 525 -0.58 -7.74 21.96
N ALA A 526 -1.85 -7.74 22.34
CA ALA A 526 -2.91 -8.42 21.60
C ALA A 526 -3.16 -7.86 20.19
N LEU A 527 -2.76 -6.61 19.92
CA LEU A 527 -2.90 -5.98 18.60
C LEU A 527 -1.62 -6.08 17.76
N ARG A 528 -0.70 -7.01 17.99
CA ARG A 528 0.61 -7.03 17.31
C ARG A 528 0.54 -7.38 15.83
N GLU A 529 -0.19 -8.40 15.42
CA GLU A 529 -0.23 -8.83 14.01
C GLU A 529 -1.67 -9.05 13.53
N GLY A 530 -1.95 -8.60 12.30
CA GLY A 530 -3.22 -8.87 11.63
C GLY A 530 -4.40 -7.96 11.98
N TRP A 531 -4.37 -7.14 13.05
CA TRP A 531 -5.43 -6.17 13.33
C TRP A 531 -5.15 -4.86 12.62
N ASP A 532 -6.11 -4.42 11.81
CA ASP A 532 -6.01 -3.27 10.96
C ASP A 532 -7.41 -2.64 10.78
N ASN A 533 -7.73 -1.66 11.59
CA ASN A 533 -8.97 -0.92 11.44
C ASN A 533 -8.70 0.34 10.61
N PRO A 534 -9.44 0.59 9.51
CA PRO A 534 -9.22 1.74 8.64
C PRO A 534 -9.46 3.08 9.35
N ASN A 535 -10.28 3.10 10.38
CA ASN A 535 -10.66 4.34 11.08
C ASN A 535 -9.81 4.66 12.31
N VAL A 536 -8.62 4.07 12.42
CA VAL A 536 -7.60 4.51 13.39
C VAL A 536 -6.96 5.80 12.88
N PHE A 537 -7.10 6.88 13.63
CA PHE A 537 -6.56 8.20 13.29
C PHE A 537 -5.50 8.69 14.27
N GLN A 538 -5.46 8.14 15.47
CA GLN A 538 -4.45 8.47 16.48
C GLN A 538 -3.80 7.20 17.02
N ILE A 539 -2.48 7.25 17.19
CA ILE A 539 -1.70 6.24 17.90
C ILE A 539 -0.88 6.96 18.96
N CYS A 540 -1.01 6.51 20.19
CA CYS A 540 -0.24 6.98 21.34
C CYS A 540 0.53 5.83 21.96
N THR A 541 1.85 5.98 22.14
CA THR A 541 2.70 4.95 22.74
C THR A 541 3.10 5.36 24.14
N LEU A 542 2.41 4.80 25.14
CA LEU A 542 2.68 4.99 26.55
C LEU A 542 3.72 3.98 27.07
N ARG A 543 4.79 3.82 26.28
CA ARG A 543 5.93 2.95 26.57
C ARG A 543 7.12 3.38 25.73
N ASP A 544 8.32 2.98 26.12
CA ASP A 544 9.49 3.21 25.30
C ASP A 544 9.51 2.24 24.10
N MET A 545 9.54 2.77 22.88
CA MET A 545 9.72 1.98 21.67
C MET A 545 11.21 1.71 21.47
N SER A 546 11.68 0.58 21.97
CA SER A 546 13.11 0.27 22.03
C SER A 546 13.65 -0.51 20.83
N THR A 547 12.79 -1.07 19.98
CA THR A 547 13.20 -1.88 18.81
C THR A 547 12.74 -1.27 17.50
N GLU A 548 13.62 -1.28 16.51
CA GLU A 548 13.40 -0.72 15.16
C GLU A 548 12.16 -1.28 14.46
N THR A 549 11.96 -2.59 14.54
CA THR A 549 10.82 -3.27 13.88
C THR A 549 9.46 -2.93 14.51
N GLU A 550 9.44 -2.52 15.77
CA GLU A 550 8.20 -2.29 16.51
C GLU A 550 7.50 -0.99 16.12
N ARG A 551 8.26 0.04 15.75
CA ARG A 551 7.72 1.36 15.35
C ARG A 551 6.92 1.26 14.04
N ARG A 552 7.51 0.67 13.00
CA ARG A 552 6.87 0.47 11.69
C ARG A 552 5.60 -0.36 11.81
N GLN A 553 5.67 -1.48 12.53
CA GLN A 553 4.51 -2.35 12.76
C GLN A 553 3.39 -1.64 13.53
N THR A 554 3.73 -0.82 14.52
CA THR A 554 2.76 -0.05 15.31
C THR A 554 2.07 1.01 14.45
N ILE A 555 2.83 1.77 13.65
CA ILE A 555 2.31 2.81 12.76
C ILE A 555 1.48 2.20 11.64
N GLY A 556 1.92 1.10 11.06
CA GLY A 556 1.25 0.38 9.97
C GLY A 556 -0.22 0.06 10.24
N ARG A 557 -0.61 -0.09 11.52
CA ARG A 557 -2.01 -0.34 11.94
C ARG A 557 -2.95 0.83 11.70
N GLY A 558 -2.42 2.04 11.68
CA GLY A 558 -3.19 3.26 11.44
C GLY A 558 -3.12 3.79 10.01
N LEU A 559 -2.29 3.21 9.14
CA LEU A 559 -2.02 3.75 7.81
C LEU A 559 -3.14 3.55 6.81
N ARG A 560 -4.05 2.60 7.01
CA ARG A 560 -5.16 2.37 6.08
C ARG A 560 -6.01 3.62 5.87
N LEU A 561 -6.43 3.85 4.63
CA LEU A 561 -7.37 4.92 4.31
C LEU A 561 -8.68 4.74 5.08
N PRO A 562 -9.26 5.83 5.62
CA PRO A 562 -10.50 5.75 6.38
C PRO A 562 -11.69 5.39 5.48
N VAL A 563 -12.71 4.81 6.11
CA VAL A 563 -13.97 4.46 5.46
C VAL A 563 -15.15 5.12 6.17
N ASN A 564 -16.17 5.50 5.41
CA ASN A 564 -17.43 5.99 5.95
C ASN A 564 -18.42 4.82 6.23
N GLN A 565 -19.63 5.13 6.72
CA GLN A 565 -20.66 4.12 7.01
C GLN A 565 -21.15 3.38 5.76
N ASN A 566 -20.97 3.95 4.57
CA ASN A 566 -21.31 3.31 3.29
C ASN A 566 -20.21 2.34 2.79
N GLY A 567 -19.06 2.27 3.48
CA GLY A 567 -17.92 1.45 3.07
C GLY A 567 -17.00 2.09 2.02
N GLU A 568 -17.20 3.37 1.71
CA GLU A 568 -16.39 4.13 0.76
C GLU A 568 -15.07 4.58 1.40
N ARG A 569 -13.97 4.40 0.70
CA ARG A 569 -12.63 4.86 1.12
C ARG A 569 -12.44 6.34 0.83
N ILE A 570 -11.96 7.08 1.81
CA ILE A 570 -11.70 8.51 1.70
C ILE A 570 -10.20 8.75 1.49
N ARG A 571 -9.85 9.33 0.33
CA ARG A 571 -8.45 9.63 -0.05
C ARG A 571 -8.03 11.07 0.24
N ASP A 572 -8.97 11.95 0.59
CA ASP A 572 -8.65 13.35 0.87
C ASP A 572 -7.51 13.48 1.89
N ALA A 573 -6.43 14.14 1.49
CA ALA A 573 -5.21 14.29 2.27
C ALA A 573 -5.39 15.02 3.61
N GLY A 574 -6.44 15.85 3.76
CA GLY A 574 -6.80 16.49 5.03
C GLY A 574 -7.52 15.56 5.99
N THR A 575 -8.30 14.63 5.45
CA THR A 575 -9.00 13.61 6.23
C THR A 575 -8.09 12.42 6.52
N ALA A 576 -7.36 11.93 5.52
CA ALA A 576 -6.50 10.75 5.62
C ALA A 576 -5.15 11.08 6.30
N GLN A 577 -5.19 11.43 7.59
CA GLN A 577 -4.02 11.70 8.41
C GLN A 577 -4.01 10.83 9.65
N LEU A 578 -2.87 10.23 9.96
CA LEU A 578 -2.60 9.49 11.18
C LEU A 578 -1.75 10.34 12.11
N THR A 579 -2.27 10.70 13.28
CA THR A 579 -1.49 11.40 14.30
C THR A 579 -0.81 10.39 15.22
N VAL A 580 0.51 10.44 15.29
CA VAL A 580 1.32 9.66 16.23
C VAL A 580 1.73 10.59 17.37
N VAL A 581 1.30 10.28 18.59
CA VAL A 581 1.71 10.99 19.81
C VAL A 581 2.86 10.24 20.43
N ALA A 582 4.04 10.87 20.43
CA ALA A 582 5.29 10.26 20.84
C ALA A 582 5.96 11.03 21.99
N ASN A 583 6.75 10.31 22.81
CA ASN A 583 7.58 10.88 23.87
C ASN A 583 9.00 11.26 23.38
N GLU A 584 9.19 11.35 22.09
CA GLU A 584 10.43 11.76 21.43
C GLU A 584 10.19 12.93 20.46
N SER A 585 11.23 13.70 20.17
CA SER A 585 11.08 14.81 19.22
C SER A 585 10.74 14.32 17.81
N TYR A 586 10.02 15.16 17.07
CA TYR A 586 9.74 14.89 15.65
C TYR A 586 11.00 14.49 14.87
N LYS A 587 12.13 15.19 15.11
CA LYS A 587 13.39 14.93 14.42
C LYS A 587 13.93 13.54 14.75
N ALA A 588 13.89 13.14 16.04
CA ALA A 588 14.33 11.83 16.47
C ALA A 588 13.42 10.72 15.90
N PHE A 589 12.10 10.93 15.96
CA PHE A 589 11.11 10.02 15.39
C PHE A 589 11.30 9.81 13.89
N ALA A 590 11.42 10.90 13.14
CA ALA A 590 11.60 10.84 11.68
C ALA A 590 12.92 10.17 11.30
N SER A 591 14.02 10.47 12.00
CA SER A 591 15.33 9.84 11.76
C SER A 591 15.31 8.35 12.08
N ALA A 592 14.69 7.94 13.18
CA ALA A 592 14.58 6.53 13.54
C ALA A 592 13.71 5.76 12.55
N LEU A 593 12.60 6.34 12.11
CA LEU A 593 11.73 5.74 11.10
C LEU A 593 12.44 5.63 9.74
N GLN A 594 13.23 6.64 9.36
CA GLN A 594 14.05 6.61 8.15
C GLN A 594 15.09 5.48 8.19
N GLU A 595 15.75 5.27 9.33
CA GLU A 595 16.72 4.18 9.49
C GLU A 595 16.05 2.79 9.43
N GLU A 596 14.86 2.65 10.02
CA GLU A 596 14.05 1.43 9.90
C GLU A 596 13.71 1.11 8.44
N TYR A 597 13.26 2.11 7.67
CA TYR A 597 12.96 1.91 6.25
C TYR A 597 14.21 1.59 5.45
N LYS A 598 15.32 2.26 5.72
CA LYS A 598 16.61 1.99 5.07
C LYS A 598 17.11 0.57 5.35
N SER A 599 17.02 0.09 6.59
CA SER A 599 17.36 -1.29 6.96
C SER A 599 16.46 -2.33 6.30
N ALA A 600 15.22 -1.94 5.96
CA ALA A 600 14.28 -2.75 5.19
C ALA A 600 14.43 -2.62 3.67
N GLY A 601 15.48 -1.91 3.17
CA GLY A 601 15.75 -1.73 1.74
C GLY A 601 14.93 -0.62 1.06
N VAL A 602 14.19 0.19 1.81
CA VAL A 602 13.43 1.34 1.27
C VAL A 602 14.33 2.57 1.23
N ALA A 603 14.53 3.14 0.06
CA ALA A 603 15.45 4.27 -0.16
C ALA A 603 14.80 5.63 0.17
N ILE A 604 14.51 5.89 1.45
CA ILE A 604 13.99 7.19 1.88
C ILE A 604 15.12 8.24 1.90
N GLY A 605 14.90 9.34 1.21
CA GLY A 605 15.90 10.41 1.03
C GLY A 605 16.86 10.17 -0.11
N TYR A 606 16.72 9.03 -0.81
CA TYR A 606 17.57 8.65 -1.92
C TYR A 606 16.73 8.37 -3.17
N VAL A 607 17.21 8.78 -4.32
CA VAL A 607 16.66 8.45 -5.64
C VAL A 607 17.44 7.25 -6.17
N ARG A 608 16.74 6.18 -6.54
CA ARG A 608 17.35 5.00 -7.18
C ARG A 608 17.50 5.25 -8.68
N LYS A 609 18.43 4.58 -9.34
CA LYS A 609 18.59 4.63 -10.81
C LYS A 609 17.34 4.17 -11.55
N THR A 610 16.59 3.26 -10.96
CA THR A 610 15.33 2.71 -11.49
C THR A 610 14.09 3.49 -11.05
N GLU A 611 14.22 4.58 -10.29
CA GLU A 611 13.10 5.32 -9.66
C GLU A 611 12.07 5.82 -10.66
N PHE A 612 12.51 6.16 -11.86
CA PHE A 612 11.64 6.67 -12.93
C PHE A 612 11.15 5.59 -13.90
N ALA A 613 11.55 4.32 -13.73
CA ALA A 613 11.28 3.26 -14.71
C ALA A 613 9.78 2.99 -14.91
N SER A 614 8.99 3.16 -13.88
CA SER A 614 7.53 3.01 -13.92
C SER A 614 6.80 4.23 -14.50
N LEU A 615 7.50 5.34 -14.78
CA LEU A 615 6.90 6.54 -15.35
C LEU A 615 6.25 6.21 -16.70
N PRO A 616 4.94 6.45 -16.88
CA PRO A 616 4.30 6.27 -18.18
C PRO A 616 4.77 7.37 -19.12
N ILE A 617 5.24 6.95 -20.27
CA ILE A 617 5.71 7.83 -21.34
C ILE A 617 5.02 7.48 -22.65
N VAL A 618 4.95 8.44 -23.55
CA VAL A 618 4.47 8.20 -24.91
C VAL A 618 5.68 7.82 -25.76
N ASP A 619 5.65 6.63 -26.32
CA ASP A 619 6.66 6.20 -27.27
C ASP A 619 6.61 7.09 -28.51
N PRO A 620 7.69 7.79 -28.87
CA PRO A 620 7.67 8.77 -29.97
C PRO A 620 7.46 8.14 -31.35
N VAL A 621 7.73 6.83 -31.48
CA VAL A 621 7.60 6.12 -32.74
C VAL A 621 6.20 5.52 -32.90
N THR A 622 5.67 4.94 -31.83
CA THR A 622 4.38 4.22 -31.87
C THR A 622 3.21 5.06 -31.38
N GLY A 623 3.44 6.21 -30.70
CA GLY A 623 2.44 7.04 -30.05
C GLY A 623 1.73 6.34 -28.88
N LYS A 624 2.20 5.17 -28.46
CA LYS A 624 1.62 4.41 -27.34
C LYS A 624 2.17 4.87 -26.00
N GLU A 625 1.31 4.83 -25.00
CA GLU A 625 1.72 4.98 -23.61
C GLU A 625 2.43 3.68 -23.18
N THR A 626 3.71 3.79 -22.85
CA THR A 626 4.55 2.69 -22.35
C THR A 626 5.23 3.12 -21.06
N ARG A 627 5.78 2.18 -20.31
CA ARG A 627 6.62 2.53 -19.16
C ARG A 627 8.04 2.87 -19.64
N LEU A 628 8.68 3.79 -18.93
CA LEU A 628 10.01 4.30 -19.26
C LEU A 628 11.06 3.18 -19.36
N GLY A 629 11.00 2.21 -18.44
CA GLY A 629 11.99 1.14 -18.31
C GLY A 629 13.27 1.58 -17.61
N THR A 630 14.06 0.61 -17.19
CA THR A 630 15.25 0.83 -16.35
C THR A 630 16.34 1.63 -17.04
N LYS A 631 16.64 1.34 -18.29
CA LYS A 631 17.70 2.03 -19.06
C LYS A 631 17.43 3.52 -19.24
N ARG A 632 16.19 3.89 -19.55
CA ARG A 632 15.82 5.31 -19.74
C ARG A 632 15.67 6.03 -18.40
N SER A 633 15.32 5.32 -17.33
CA SER A 633 15.33 5.84 -15.96
C SER A 633 16.74 6.27 -15.54
N GLU A 634 17.79 5.52 -15.89
CA GLU A 634 19.18 5.89 -15.61
C GLU A 634 19.56 7.22 -16.29
N LEU A 635 19.07 7.50 -17.49
CA LEU A 635 19.35 8.79 -18.16
C LEU A 635 18.79 9.98 -17.41
N ILE A 636 17.59 9.85 -16.80
CA ILE A 636 17.01 10.88 -15.95
C ILE A 636 17.83 11.02 -14.66
N TYR A 637 18.18 9.89 -14.04
CA TYR A 637 19.03 9.86 -12.85
C TYR A 637 20.36 10.60 -13.09
N ASP A 638 21.04 10.30 -14.17
CA ASP A 638 22.33 10.93 -14.53
C ASP A 638 22.15 12.42 -14.82
N ALA A 639 21.04 12.84 -15.41
CA ALA A 639 20.73 14.24 -15.64
C ALA A 639 20.59 15.01 -14.33
N ILE A 640 19.82 14.52 -13.36
CA ILE A 640 19.67 15.19 -12.06
C ILE A 640 20.92 15.10 -11.18
N LEU A 641 21.73 14.05 -11.32
CA LEU A 641 23.04 13.91 -10.69
C LEU A 641 24.03 14.97 -11.22
N SER A 642 24.08 15.14 -12.54
CA SER A 642 24.98 16.11 -13.18
C SER A 642 24.68 17.56 -12.80
N GLN A 643 23.42 17.86 -12.46
CA GLN A 643 22.99 19.17 -11.98
C GLN A 643 23.21 19.38 -10.47
N GLY A 644 23.72 18.36 -9.77
CA GLY A 644 24.00 18.42 -8.32
C GLY A 644 22.74 18.41 -7.46
N TYR A 645 21.63 17.95 -7.98
CA TYR A 645 20.37 17.80 -7.23
C TYR A 645 20.36 16.53 -6.35
N ILE A 646 21.15 15.53 -6.76
CA ILE A 646 21.46 14.34 -5.95
C ILE A 646 22.98 14.15 -5.90
N ASN A 647 23.47 13.45 -4.88
CA ASN A 647 24.87 13.04 -4.82
C ASN A 647 25.09 11.67 -5.49
N ALA A 648 26.33 11.19 -5.56
CA ALA A 648 26.69 9.90 -6.17
C ALA A 648 26.01 8.68 -5.52
N ALA A 649 25.55 8.82 -4.27
CA ALA A 649 24.77 7.78 -3.58
C ALA A 649 23.26 7.89 -3.88
N GLY A 650 22.82 8.90 -4.63
CA GLY A 650 21.42 9.18 -4.93
C GLY A 650 20.70 10.02 -3.88
N GLU A 651 21.39 10.51 -2.83
CA GLU A 651 20.79 11.31 -1.78
C GLU A 651 20.36 12.68 -2.33
N VAL A 652 19.13 13.09 -2.03
CA VAL A 652 18.58 14.38 -2.47
C VAL A 652 19.26 15.52 -1.73
N MET A 653 19.89 16.39 -2.47
CA MET A 653 20.69 17.51 -1.95
C MET A 653 19.83 18.74 -1.64
N GLY A 654 20.33 19.65 -0.82
CA GLY A 654 19.64 20.92 -0.50
C GLY A 654 19.45 21.85 -1.71
N THR A 655 20.15 21.61 -2.81
CA THR A 655 19.97 22.29 -4.11
C THR A 655 18.66 21.89 -4.81
N TRP A 656 18.06 20.78 -4.43
CA TRP A 656 16.73 20.36 -4.90
C TRP A 656 15.66 21.15 -4.15
N ALA A 657 15.26 22.26 -4.70
CA ALA A 657 14.29 23.18 -4.10
C ALA A 657 13.23 23.65 -5.12
N PRO A 658 12.29 22.78 -5.52
CA PRO A 658 11.26 23.11 -6.52
C PRO A 658 10.37 24.29 -6.13
N GLU A 659 10.30 24.63 -4.84
CA GLU A 659 9.56 25.76 -4.31
C GLU A 659 10.20 27.11 -4.58
N GLN A 660 11.47 27.15 -5.00
CA GLN A 660 12.19 28.40 -5.27
C GLN A 660 11.91 28.90 -6.68
N LEU A 661 11.73 30.21 -6.80
CA LEU A 661 11.51 30.87 -8.09
C LEU A 661 12.74 30.67 -9.00
N GLY A 662 12.53 30.15 -10.21
CA GLY A 662 13.62 29.88 -11.15
C GLY A 662 14.24 28.49 -11.04
N PHE A 663 13.70 27.60 -10.18
CA PHE A 663 14.12 26.20 -10.19
C PHE A 663 13.72 25.53 -11.51
N THR A 664 14.66 24.84 -12.14
CA THR A 664 14.45 24.10 -13.40
C THR A 664 15.20 22.79 -13.35
N VAL A 665 14.60 21.76 -13.91
CA VAL A 665 15.28 20.47 -14.12
C VAL A 665 15.58 20.33 -15.61
N ASN A 666 16.85 20.36 -15.98
CA ASN A 666 17.25 20.19 -17.38
C ASN A 666 17.32 18.70 -17.71
N LEU A 667 16.41 18.23 -18.53
CA LEU A 667 16.31 16.85 -18.96
C LEU A 667 16.78 16.68 -20.42
N PRO A 668 17.21 15.46 -20.81
CA PRO A 668 17.35 15.13 -22.21
C PRO A 668 16.08 15.42 -22.99
N ALA A 669 16.22 15.85 -24.25
CA ALA A 669 15.11 16.32 -25.09
C ALA A 669 13.95 15.30 -25.21
N GLU A 670 14.23 14.00 -25.12
CA GLU A 670 13.25 12.93 -25.14
C GLU A 670 12.33 12.91 -23.92
N PHE A 671 12.71 13.56 -22.81
CA PHE A 671 11.93 13.66 -21.57
C PHE A 671 11.36 15.05 -21.35
N ALA A 672 11.42 15.93 -22.33
CA ALA A 672 10.81 17.25 -22.24
C ALA A 672 9.28 17.11 -22.06
N GLY A 673 8.74 17.79 -21.04
CA GLY A 673 7.32 17.74 -20.67
C GLY A 673 7.00 16.76 -19.54
N TYR A 674 8.00 16.02 -19.02
CA TYR A 674 7.85 15.14 -17.85
C TYR A 674 8.48 15.73 -16.59
N GLU A 675 8.89 17.00 -16.62
CA GLU A 675 9.59 17.70 -15.51
C GLU A 675 8.78 17.64 -14.22
N ASP A 676 7.47 17.89 -14.27
CA ASP A 676 6.59 17.88 -13.11
C ASP A 676 6.44 16.48 -12.51
N ASP A 677 6.34 15.45 -13.35
CA ASP A 677 6.30 14.06 -12.89
C ASP A 677 7.61 13.68 -12.19
N ILE A 678 8.74 14.08 -12.76
CA ILE A 678 10.07 13.83 -12.19
C ILE A 678 10.24 14.58 -10.86
N ILE A 679 9.83 15.86 -10.80
CA ILE A 679 9.84 16.64 -9.56
C ILE A 679 8.98 15.95 -8.48
N ARG A 680 7.79 15.51 -8.83
CA ARG A 680 6.89 14.80 -7.91
C ARG A 680 7.51 13.50 -7.40
N ILE A 681 8.17 12.73 -8.26
CA ILE A 681 8.85 11.49 -7.90
C ILE A 681 9.99 11.77 -6.92
N VAL A 682 10.86 12.72 -7.22
CA VAL A 682 12.01 13.04 -6.35
C VAL A 682 11.57 13.66 -5.02
N ASP A 683 10.57 14.54 -5.03
CA ASP A 683 10.01 15.09 -3.77
C ASP A 683 9.35 13.98 -2.93
N GLY A 684 8.72 13.01 -3.57
CA GLY A 684 8.17 11.83 -2.92
C GLY A 684 9.21 10.98 -2.21
N CYS A 685 10.48 11.01 -2.62
CA CYS A 685 11.56 10.28 -1.95
C CYS A 685 11.96 10.89 -0.60
N LYS A 686 11.61 12.15 -0.32
CA LYS A 686 12.00 12.82 0.92
C LYS A 686 11.16 12.34 2.11
N ILE A 687 11.79 12.11 3.27
CA ILE A 687 11.06 11.73 4.50
C ILE A 687 10.03 12.77 4.93
N GLN A 688 10.28 14.05 4.66
CA GLN A 688 9.38 15.15 5.00
C GLN A 688 8.07 15.13 4.17
N ALA A 689 8.06 14.46 3.02
CA ALA A 689 6.83 14.22 2.28
C ALA A 689 5.91 13.25 3.03
N PHE A 690 6.50 12.25 3.69
CA PHE A 690 5.81 11.14 4.33
C PHE A 690 5.46 11.41 5.80
N VAL A 691 6.38 12.01 6.57
CA VAL A 691 6.21 12.31 8.01
C VAL A 691 6.35 13.81 8.24
N LYS A 692 5.35 14.43 8.86
CA LYS A 692 5.34 15.88 9.11
C LYS A 692 5.09 16.19 10.59
N PRO A 693 5.70 17.27 11.14
CA PRO A 693 5.40 17.72 12.48
C PRO A 693 4.04 18.41 12.53
N LYS A 694 3.27 18.15 13.59
CA LYS A 694 1.95 18.76 13.81
C LYS A 694 1.97 20.30 13.69
N ARG A 695 3.02 20.95 14.21
CA ARG A 695 3.18 22.41 14.18
C ARG A 695 3.20 23.04 12.77
N LYS A 696 3.44 22.26 11.71
CA LYS A 696 3.36 22.71 10.32
C LYS A 696 1.96 22.58 9.72
N ARG A 697 0.99 22.13 10.48
CA ARG A 697 -0.41 22.05 10.08
C ARG A 697 -1.10 23.37 10.28
N LEU A 698 -1.92 23.76 9.32
CA LEU A 698 -2.73 24.96 9.35
C LEU A 698 -4.13 24.62 8.84
N THR A 699 -5.14 25.13 9.52
CA THR A 699 -6.52 25.04 9.07
C THR A 699 -6.81 26.28 8.22
N ARG A 700 -7.16 26.08 6.95
CA ARG A 700 -7.60 27.18 6.10
C ARG A 700 -9.03 27.57 6.43
N THR A 701 -9.33 28.85 6.34
CA THR A 701 -10.61 29.42 6.73
C THR A 701 -11.42 29.78 5.48
N LEU A 702 -12.68 29.34 5.46
CA LEU A 702 -13.62 29.64 4.39
C LEU A 702 -13.99 31.13 4.40
N ASN A 703 -13.94 31.76 3.24
CA ASN A 703 -14.40 33.13 3.07
C ASN A 703 -15.91 33.19 2.83
N LYS A 704 -16.68 33.16 3.90
CA LYS A 704 -18.16 33.17 3.84
C LYS A 704 -18.74 34.38 3.11
N GLN A 705 -18.02 35.50 3.06
CA GLN A 705 -18.48 36.71 2.36
C GLN A 705 -18.50 36.51 0.85
N VAL A 706 -17.52 35.81 0.31
CA VAL A 706 -17.45 35.50 -1.12
C VAL A 706 -18.61 34.59 -1.54
N TYR A 707 -18.92 33.57 -0.72
CA TYR A 707 -20.04 32.65 -1.00
C TYR A 707 -21.42 33.30 -0.94
N ALA A 708 -21.56 34.38 -0.21
CA ALA A 708 -22.81 35.11 -0.07
C ALA A 708 -23.04 36.16 -1.16
N THR A 709 -22.13 36.27 -2.13
CA THR A 709 -22.25 37.24 -3.23
C THR A 709 -23.13 36.70 -4.35
N PRO A 710 -24.03 37.54 -4.92
CA PRO A 710 -24.81 37.14 -6.11
C PRO A 710 -23.94 36.72 -7.31
N GLU A 711 -22.75 37.33 -7.40
CA GLU A 711 -21.78 37.02 -8.46
C GLU A 711 -21.22 35.61 -8.32
N PHE A 712 -20.95 35.15 -7.08
CA PHE A 712 -20.51 33.79 -6.82
C PHE A 712 -21.63 32.79 -7.18
N GLU A 713 -22.88 33.11 -6.81
CA GLU A 713 -24.01 32.22 -7.09
C GLU A 713 -24.21 32.06 -8.62
N ALA A 714 -24.23 33.18 -9.36
CA ALA A 714 -24.33 33.16 -10.81
C ALA A 714 -23.16 32.42 -11.49
N PHE A 715 -21.94 32.63 -11.00
CA PHE A 715 -20.76 31.92 -11.45
C PHE A 715 -20.88 30.41 -11.23
N TRP A 716 -21.27 30.02 -10.00
CA TRP A 716 -21.40 28.63 -9.63
C TRP A 716 -22.44 27.90 -10.48
N GLU A 717 -23.62 28.52 -10.68
CA GLU A 717 -24.66 27.97 -11.55
C GLU A 717 -24.18 27.80 -12.99
N ALA A 718 -23.38 28.73 -13.50
CA ALA A 718 -22.88 28.67 -14.86
C ALA A 718 -21.91 27.50 -15.07
N ILE A 719 -20.98 27.27 -14.15
CA ILE A 719 -19.93 26.24 -14.31
C ILE A 719 -20.38 24.85 -13.88
N THR A 720 -21.43 24.73 -13.04
CA THR A 720 -21.90 23.46 -12.47
C THR A 720 -23.12 22.88 -13.17
N ALA A 721 -23.54 23.46 -14.28
CA ALA A 721 -24.62 22.92 -15.09
C ALA A 721 -24.34 21.46 -15.49
N ARG A 722 -25.28 20.56 -15.16
CA ARG A 722 -25.14 19.14 -15.53
C ARG A 722 -25.39 18.95 -17.03
N THR A 723 -24.63 18.06 -17.61
CA THR A 723 -24.79 17.65 -19.01
C THR A 723 -24.95 16.16 -19.11
N THR A 724 -25.66 15.75 -20.16
CA THR A 724 -25.57 14.40 -20.70
C THR A 724 -24.77 14.43 -21.99
N TYR A 725 -24.26 13.28 -22.42
CA TYR A 725 -23.60 13.24 -23.70
C TYR A 725 -24.12 12.10 -24.57
N ARG A 726 -24.10 12.34 -25.86
CA ARG A 726 -24.28 11.33 -26.90
C ARG A 726 -22.98 11.16 -27.66
N VAL A 727 -22.69 9.91 -28.03
CA VAL A 727 -21.55 9.61 -28.87
C VAL A 727 -22.08 9.08 -30.20
N THR A 728 -21.74 9.74 -31.29
CA THR A 728 -22.05 9.24 -32.61
C THR A 728 -20.85 8.47 -33.14
N LEU A 729 -20.96 7.14 -33.08
CA LEU A 729 -19.93 6.25 -33.58
C LEU A 729 -20.37 5.74 -34.96
N LYS A 730 -19.59 6.08 -36.01
CA LYS A 730 -19.75 5.48 -37.33
C LYS A 730 -18.90 4.22 -37.38
N ARG A 731 -19.57 3.09 -37.58
CA ARG A 731 -18.93 1.78 -37.64
C ARG A 731 -17.83 1.70 -38.70
N GLU A 732 -18.08 2.31 -39.84
CA GLU A 732 -17.18 2.36 -41.00
C GLU A 732 -15.89 3.11 -40.68
N ASP A 733 -15.97 4.20 -39.91
CA ASP A 733 -14.83 5.01 -39.51
C ASP A 733 -13.96 4.21 -38.51
N LEU A 734 -14.59 3.48 -37.58
CA LEU A 734 -13.87 2.60 -36.63
C LEU A 734 -13.12 1.49 -37.38
N ILE A 735 -13.79 0.83 -38.31
CA ILE A 735 -13.19 -0.23 -39.12
C ILE A 735 -11.98 0.32 -39.89
N ALA A 736 -12.16 1.44 -40.61
CA ALA A 736 -11.10 2.02 -41.44
C ALA A 736 -9.88 2.45 -40.60
N ARG A 737 -10.09 3.15 -39.47
CA ARG A 737 -9.02 3.59 -38.60
C ARG A 737 -8.32 2.40 -37.92
N SER A 738 -9.08 1.42 -37.45
CA SER A 738 -8.51 0.21 -36.85
C SER A 738 -7.65 -0.56 -37.85
N ILE A 739 -8.12 -0.73 -39.09
CA ILE A 739 -7.37 -1.36 -40.19
C ILE A 739 -6.03 -0.62 -40.40
N ALA A 740 -6.08 0.70 -40.61
CA ALA A 740 -4.90 1.51 -40.85
C ALA A 740 -3.89 1.45 -39.68
N SER A 741 -4.39 1.44 -38.45
CA SER A 741 -3.58 1.33 -37.26
C SER A 741 -2.92 -0.06 -37.13
N ILE A 742 -3.63 -1.13 -37.50
CA ILE A 742 -3.12 -2.51 -37.50
C ILE A 742 -2.08 -2.72 -38.61
N GLU A 743 -2.32 -2.18 -39.82
CA GLU A 743 -1.37 -2.23 -40.91
C GLU A 743 -0.01 -1.60 -40.57
N GLN A 744 -0.02 -0.52 -39.77
CA GLN A 744 1.18 0.19 -39.34
C GLN A 744 1.87 -0.47 -38.14
N ALA A 745 1.26 -1.48 -37.53
CA ALA A 745 1.85 -2.17 -36.40
C ALA A 745 3.10 -2.97 -36.83
N PRO A 746 4.12 -3.08 -35.99
CA PRO A 746 5.30 -3.89 -36.29
C PRO A 746 4.91 -5.35 -36.57
N PRO A 747 5.75 -6.09 -37.32
CA PRO A 747 5.55 -7.52 -37.55
C PRO A 747 5.52 -8.28 -36.22
N ILE A 748 4.73 -9.35 -36.17
CA ILE A 748 4.69 -10.25 -35.01
C ILE A 748 5.87 -11.20 -35.07
N ASP A 749 6.62 -11.28 -34.01
CA ASP A 749 7.75 -12.22 -33.89
C ASP A 749 7.24 -13.65 -33.72
N PRO A 750 7.87 -14.63 -34.39
CA PRO A 750 7.50 -16.03 -34.25
C PRO A 750 7.87 -16.56 -32.86
N ILE A 751 7.08 -17.50 -32.37
CA ILE A 751 7.36 -18.21 -31.11
C ILE A 751 8.68 -18.97 -31.31
N ARG A 752 9.65 -18.73 -30.43
CA ARG A 752 10.95 -19.42 -30.45
C ARG A 752 11.03 -20.34 -29.24
N ILE A 753 11.40 -21.59 -29.49
CA ILE A 753 11.73 -22.56 -28.45
C ILE A 753 13.24 -22.68 -28.39
N GLN A 754 13.80 -22.50 -27.23
CA GLN A 754 15.23 -22.76 -26.97
C GLN A 754 15.35 -24.11 -26.29
N VAL A 755 16.02 -25.05 -26.95
CA VAL A 755 16.37 -26.36 -26.40
C VAL A 755 17.81 -26.30 -25.91
N THR A 756 18.00 -26.34 -24.61
CA THR A 756 19.33 -26.39 -23.98
C THR A 756 19.65 -27.82 -23.58
N ARG A 757 20.72 -28.35 -24.05
CA ARG A 757 21.27 -29.66 -23.62
C ARG A 757 22.21 -29.43 -22.46
N THR A 758 21.86 -29.95 -21.30
CA THR A 758 22.71 -29.90 -20.10
C THR A 758 23.25 -31.30 -19.84
N GLY A 759 24.58 -31.43 -19.83
CA GLY A 759 25.28 -32.65 -19.37
C GLY A 759 25.43 -32.62 -17.87
N LEU A 760 25.07 -33.69 -17.18
CA LEU A 760 25.27 -33.85 -15.75
C LEU A 760 26.63 -34.54 -15.50
N GLU A 761 27.56 -33.84 -14.87
CA GLU A 761 28.82 -34.42 -14.41
C GLU A 761 28.70 -34.71 -12.90
N ILE A 762 28.68 -35.98 -12.54
CA ILE A 762 28.60 -36.42 -11.14
C ILE A 762 30.01 -36.56 -10.61
N THR A 763 30.43 -35.69 -9.71
CA THR A 763 31.70 -35.78 -8.99
C THR A 763 31.45 -36.12 -7.51
N ARG A 764 32.52 -36.56 -6.81
CA ARG A 764 32.43 -36.88 -5.36
C ARG A 764 32.00 -35.71 -4.46
N GLY A 765 31.85 -34.47 -5.00
CA GLY A 765 31.42 -33.26 -4.31
C GLY A 765 30.01 -32.78 -4.70
N GLY A 766 29.25 -33.54 -5.53
CA GLY A 766 27.93 -33.17 -6.00
C GLY A 766 27.78 -33.19 -7.52
N ALA A 767 26.57 -33.06 -8.03
CA ALA A 767 26.28 -32.98 -9.45
C ALA A 767 26.44 -31.51 -9.93
N LYS A 768 27.20 -31.29 -10.98
CA LYS A 768 27.28 -30.00 -11.68
C LYS A 768 26.67 -30.15 -13.06
N GLY A 769 25.70 -29.31 -13.37
CA GLY A 769 25.20 -29.17 -14.73
C GLY A 769 26.22 -28.40 -15.59
N MET A 770 26.58 -28.93 -16.73
CA MET A 770 27.41 -28.27 -17.72
C MET A 770 26.58 -28.15 -19.00
N GLU A 771 26.38 -26.92 -19.48
CA GLU A 771 25.65 -26.67 -20.71
C GLU A 771 26.45 -27.25 -21.89
N LEU A 772 25.88 -28.23 -22.58
CA LEU A 772 26.48 -28.89 -23.72
C LEU A 772 26.17 -28.22 -25.06
N GLY A 773 25.29 -27.23 -25.04
CA GLY A 773 24.90 -26.40 -26.18
C GLY A 773 23.43 -26.04 -26.12
N SER A 774 23.08 -24.85 -26.59
CA SER A 774 21.68 -24.41 -26.77
C SER A 774 21.38 -24.30 -28.28
N ARG A 775 20.17 -24.68 -28.65
CA ARG A 775 19.65 -24.56 -30.01
C ARG A 775 18.31 -23.87 -29.96
N SER A 776 18.22 -22.69 -30.55
CA SER A 776 16.97 -22.01 -30.76
C SER A 776 16.31 -22.50 -32.05
N ALA A 777 15.03 -22.90 -31.97
CA ALA A 777 14.22 -23.27 -33.10
C ALA A 777 12.91 -22.46 -33.09
N VAL A 778 12.50 -22.03 -34.26
CA VAL A 778 11.16 -21.45 -34.44
C VAL A 778 10.16 -22.60 -34.40
N LEU A 779 9.09 -22.43 -33.61
CA LEU A 779 8.00 -23.39 -33.56
C LEU A 779 7.29 -23.40 -34.91
N THR A 780 7.44 -24.50 -35.65
CA THR A 780 6.83 -24.69 -36.98
C THR A 780 5.62 -25.63 -36.97
N ASP A 781 5.36 -26.25 -35.84
CA ASP A 781 4.27 -27.22 -35.72
C ASP A 781 2.92 -26.50 -35.46
N SER A 782 1.84 -27.05 -36.00
CA SER A 782 0.48 -26.57 -35.82
C SER A 782 0.03 -26.75 -34.38
N TYR A 783 -0.21 -25.66 -33.71
CA TYR A 783 -0.88 -25.64 -32.41
C TYR A 783 -2.34 -25.21 -32.58
N PRO A 784 -3.24 -25.61 -31.68
CA PRO A 784 -4.62 -25.18 -31.70
C PRO A 784 -4.69 -23.66 -31.54
N LEU A 785 -5.46 -23.02 -32.39
CA LEU A 785 -5.60 -21.57 -32.38
C LEU A 785 -6.70 -21.15 -31.39
N PRO A 786 -6.47 -20.15 -30.53
CA PRO A 786 -7.51 -19.64 -29.65
C PRO A 786 -8.68 -19.02 -30.43
N ASP A 787 -9.87 -18.96 -29.84
CA ASP A 787 -11.02 -18.23 -30.42
C ASP A 787 -10.80 -16.72 -30.37
N ILE A 788 -10.02 -16.21 -31.32
CA ILE A 788 -9.70 -14.78 -31.49
C ILE A 788 -10.95 -13.90 -31.48
N ILE A 789 -12.06 -14.36 -32.07
CA ILE A 789 -13.27 -13.55 -32.17
C ILE A 789 -13.89 -13.35 -30.81
N SER A 790 -14.01 -14.40 -30.01
CA SER A 790 -14.57 -14.32 -28.66
C SER A 790 -13.69 -13.46 -27.75
N GLN A 791 -12.37 -13.64 -27.80
CA GLN A 791 -11.44 -12.86 -27.00
C GLN A 791 -11.48 -11.35 -27.36
N LEU A 792 -11.51 -11.02 -28.64
CA LEU A 792 -11.63 -9.63 -29.09
C LEU A 792 -13.01 -9.03 -28.77
N GLN A 793 -14.09 -9.80 -28.80
CA GLN A 793 -15.42 -9.33 -28.39
C GLN A 793 -15.42 -8.97 -26.89
N GLU A 794 -14.87 -9.82 -26.08
CA GLU A 794 -14.77 -9.58 -24.61
C GLU A 794 -13.91 -8.34 -24.31
N ALA A 795 -12.76 -8.23 -24.96
CA ALA A 795 -11.82 -7.13 -24.74
C ALA A 795 -12.30 -5.77 -25.27
N THR A 796 -13.07 -5.75 -26.37
CA THR A 796 -13.45 -4.50 -27.06
C THR A 796 -14.93 -4.15 -26.97
N SER A 797 -15.78 -5.07 -26.52
CA SER A 797 -17.24 -4.97 -26.53
C SER A 797 -17.83 -4.69 -27.93
N LEU A 798 -17.09 -5.03 -29.00
CA LEU A 798 -17.56 -4.87 -30.38
C LEU A 798 -18.36 -6.08 -30.87
N THR A 799 -19.19 -5.88 -31.88
CA THR A 799 -19.92 -6.98 -32.47
C THR A 799 -18.98 -7.91 -33.26
N ARG A 800 -19.30 -9.20 -33.27
CA ARG A 800 -18.57 -10.22 -34.06
C ARG A 800 -18.31 -9.78 -35.51
N LYS A 801 -19.32 -9.20 -36.15
CA LYS A 801 -19.20 -8.70 -37.52
C LYS A 801 -18.17 -7.58 -37.67
N THR A 802 -18.13 -6.64 -36.74
CA THR A 802 -17.15 -5.54 -36.76
C THR A 802 -15.72 -6.06 -36.60
N ILE A 803 -15.52 -7.00 -35.71
CA ILE A 803 -14.22 -7.63 -35.49
C ILE A 803 -13.75 -8.39 -36.74
N ILE A 804 -14.64 -9.17 -37.35
CA ILE A 804 -14.33 -9.92 -38.59
C ILE A 804 -13.94 -8.96 -39.70
N ASP A 805 -14.71 -7.85 -39.89
CA ASP A 805 -14.41 -6.87 -40.92
C ASP A 805 -13.06 -6.20 -40.71
N ILE A 806 -12.67 -5.91 -39.46
CA ILE A 806 -11.35 -5.35 -39.12
C ILE A 806 -10.24 -6.38 -39.39
N LEU A 807 -10.39 -7.61 -38.93
CA LEU A 807 -9.37 -8.65 -39.08
C LEU A 807 -9.13 -8.97 -40.56
N LEU A 808 -10.19 -9.14 -41.34
CA LEU A 808 -10.08 -9.42 -42.78
C LEU A 808 -9.52 -8.20 -43.53
N GLY A 809 -9.99 -6.99 -43.19
CA GLY A 809 -9.54 -5.77 -43.82
C GLY A 809 -8.09 -5.42 -43.59
N SER A 810 -7.54 -5.80 -42.45
CA SER A 810 -6.12 -5.56 -42.08
C SER A 810 -5.12 -6.35 -42.94
N GLY A 811 -5.58 -7.42 -43.60
CA GLY A 811 -4.68 -8.28 -44.37
C GLY A 811 -3.62 -9.04 -43.55
N ARG A 812 -3.61 -8.89 -42.22
CA ARG A 812 -2.57 -9.39 -41.30
C ARG A 812 -2.97 -10.65 -40.56
N ILE A 813 -4.06 -11.30 -40.91
CA ILE A 813 -4.54 -12.51 -40.24
C ILE A 813 -3.48 -13.66 -40.26
N GLY A 814 -2.53 -13.59 -41.19
CA GLY A 814 -1.41 -14.51 -41.24
C GLY A 814 -0.48 -14.42 -40.02
N ASP A 815 -0.38 -13.25 -39.40
CA ASP A 815 0.43 -13.03 -38.22
C ASP A 815 -0.16 -13.74 -36.98
N PHE A 816 -1.47 -14.01 -37.01
CA PHE A 816 -2.13 -14.85 -36.00
C PHE A 816 -1.58 -16.28 -35.98
N LEU A 817 -1.14 -16.79 -37.11
CA LEU A 817 -0.50 -18.11 -37.18
C LEU A 817 0.96 -18.09 -36.74
N VAL A 818 1.60 -16.91 -36.68
CA VAL A 818 2.98 -16.73 -36.26
C VAL A 818 3.09 -16.71 -34.73
N ASN A 819 2.22 -15.94 -34.09
CA ASN A 819 2.09 -15.86 -32.62
C ASN A 819 0.69 -15.36 -32.25
N PRO A 820 -0.26 -16.25 -31.93
CA PRO A 820 -1.65 -15.90 -31.62
C PRO A 820 -1.82 -14.87 -30.51
N ASN A 821 -1.09 -15.04 -29.42
CA ASN A 821 -1.25 -14.22 -28.22
C ASN A 821 -0.78 -12.77 -28.46
N ASP A 822 0.40 -12.61 -29.04
CA ASP A 822 0.92 -11.28 -29.40
C ASP A 822 0.07 -10.61 -30.46
N PHE A 823 -0.48 -11.37 -31.39
CA PHE A 823 -1.40 -10.86 -32.39
C PHE A 823 -2.71 -10.37 -31.78
N ILE A 824 -3.36 -11.18 -30.93
CA ILE A 824 -4.61 -10.80 -30.23
C ILE A 824 -4.38 -9.55 -29.38
N LYS A 825 -3.27 -9.51 -28.64
CA LYS A 825 -2.92 -8.35 -27.83
C LYS A 825 -2.74 -7.10 -28.69
N MET A 826 -1.96 -7.19 -29.76
CA MET A 826 -1.74 -6.08 -30.70
C MET A 826 -3.08 -5.59 -31.30
N ILE A 827 -3.94 -6.48 -31.76
CA ILE A 827 -5.25 -6.14 -32.32
C ILE A 827 -6.12 -5.44 -31.26
N THR A 828 -6.19 -6.00 -30.06
CA THR A 828 -6.96 -5.41 -28.95
C THR A 828 -6.52 -3.99 -28.65
N ASP A 829 -5.22 -3.78 -28.47
CA ASP A 829 -4.66 -2.47 -28.17
C ASP A 829 -4.96 -1.44 -29.27
N ARG A 830 -4.83 -1.85 -30.55
CA ARG A 830 -5.11 -0.96 -31.68
C ARG A 830 -6.58 -0.58 -31.78
N ILE A 831 -7.48 -1.56 -31.66
CA ILE A 831 -8.93 -1.30 -31.70
C ILE A 831 -9.35 -0.40 -30.53
N GLN A 832 -8.89 -0.67 -29.31
CA GLN A 832 -9.23 0.14 -28.12
C GLN A 832 -8.74 1.59 -28.26
N THR A 833 -7.53 1.79 -28.79
CA THR A 833 -6.98 3.13 -29.02
C THR A 833 -7.83 3.91 -30.02
N GLU A 834 -8.18 3.32 -31.17
CA GLU A 834 -8.98 3.99 -32.18
C GLU A 834 -10.42 4.21 -31.74
N LEU A 835 -10.98 3.28 -30.98
CA LEU A 835 -12.30 3.41 -30.37
C LEU A 835 -12.33 4.62 -29.42
N ALA A 836 -11.33 4.77 -28.56
CA ALA A 836 -11.22 5.92 -27.66
C ALA A 836 -11.14 7.26 -28.44
N HIS A 837 -10.35 7.32 -29.50
CA HIS A 837 -10.25 8.51 -30.35
C HIS A 837 -11.60 8.86 -31.03
N ILE A 838 -12.29 7.88 -31.56
CA ILE A 838 -13.58 8.09 -32.23
C ILE A 838 -14.67 8.50 -31.24
N LEU A 839 -14.69 7.87 -30.04
CA LEU A 839 -15.63 8.23 -28.99
C LEU A 839 -15.49 9.71 -28.60
N ILE A 840 -14.25 10.21 -28.52
CA ILE A 840 -13.98 11.61 -28.18
C ILE A 840 -14.30 12.54 -29.33
N ASP A 841 -13.95 12.19 -30.57
CA ASP A 841 -14.27 13.00 -31.75
C ASP A 841 -15.78 13.10 -31.96
N GLY A 842 -16.51 12.01 -31.67
CA GLY A 842 -17.96 11.90 -31.85
C GLY A 842 -18.82 12.37 -30.67
N ILE A 843 -18.22 12.78 -29.55
CA ILE A 843 -18.98 13.20 -28.35
C ILE A 843 -19.68 14.54 -28.58
N GLN A 844 -20.95 14.61 -28.22
CA GLN A 844 -21.75 15.82 -28.15
C GLN A 844 -22.41 15.93 -26.79
N TYR A 845 -22.14 17.01 -26.08
CA TYR A 845 -22.75 17.31 -24.80
C TYR A 845 -24.01 18.12 -24.97
N GLU A 846 -25.03 17.79 -24.21
CA GLU A 846 -26.29 18.52 -24.11
C GLU A 846 -26.54 18.93 -22.69
N LYS A 847 -26.79 20.21 -22.43
CA LYS A 847 -27.12 20.74 -21.09
C LYS A 847 -28.47 20.17 -20.65
N ILE A 848 -28.52 19.71 -19.41
CA ILE A 848 -29.75 19.26 -18.76
C ILE A 848 -30.38 20.50 -18.11
N GLU A 849 -31.50 20.97 -18.66
CA GLU A 849 -32.19 22.15 -18.12
C GLU A 849 -32.63 21.94 -16.67
N GLY A 850 -32.32 22.93 -15.84
CA GLY A 850 -32.70 22.93 -14.41
C GLY A 850 -31.92 21.95 -13.53
N SER A 851 -30.90 21.29 -14.06
CA SER A 851 -30.03 20.39 -13.26
C SER A 851 -28.64 20.98 -13.12
N ILE A 852 -28.26 21.24 -11.85
CA ILE A 852 -26.93 21.73 -11.46
C ILE A 852 -26.38 20.83 -10.38
N TYR A 853 -25.06 20.83 -10.23
CA TYR A 853 -24.45 20.25 -9.02
C TYR A 853 -24.73 21.17 -7.84
N GLU A 854 -25.48 20.69 -6.87
CA GLU A 854 -25.70 21.48 -5.65
C GLU A 854 -24.36 21.73 -4.94
N LEU A 855 -24.18 22.95 -4.45
CA LEU A 855 -23.01 23.33 -3.67
C LEU A 855 -22.79 22.36 -2.48
N ARG A 856 -23.85 21.82 -1.91
CA ARG A 856 -23.81 20.84 -0.82
C ARG A 856 -23.23 19.48 -1.25
N GLU A 857 -23.46 19.05 -2.47
CA GLU A 857 -22.88 17.79 -3.00
C GLU A 857 -21.36 17.88 -3.11
N LEU A 858 -20.85 19.11 -3.37
CA LEU A 858 -19.42 19.39 -3.53
C LEU A 858 -18.76 19.85 -2.21
N GLN A 859 -19.55 20.34 -1.24
CA GLN A 859 -19.07 20.85 0.05
C GLN A 859 -18.26 19.82 0.85
N ALA A 860 -18.57 18.55 0.70
CA ALA A 860 -17.92 17.49 1.47
C ALA A 860 -16.41 17.34 1.25
N ASP A 861 -15.85 17.80 0.13
CA ASP A 861 -14.43 17.55 -0.21
C ASP A 861 -13.59 18.81 -0.46
N GLY A 862 -14.16 19.95 -0.78
CA GLY A 862 -13.39 21.11 -1.18
C GLY A 862 -13.68 22.40 -0.43
N LEU A 863 -14.90 22.57 0.05
CA LEU A 863 -15.40 23.82 0.64
C LEU A 863 -15.39 23.82 2.18
N GLU A 864 -14.83 22.79 2.81
CA GLU A 864 -14.73 22.72 4.25
C GLU A 864 -13.39 23.21 4.77
N GLU A 865 -13.43 23.79 5.98
CA GLU A 865 -12.23 24.11 6.73
C GLU A 865 -11.51 22.80 7.10
N LYS A 866 -10.42 22.48 6.41
CA LYS A 866 -9.63 21.28 6.64
C LYS A 866 -8.19 21.64 6.95
N ASP A 867 -7.56 20.82 7.77
CA ASP A 867 -6.14 20.96 8.04
C ASP A 867 -5.30 20.63 6.81
N ARG A 868 -4.35 21.51 6.53
CA ARG A 868 -3.37 21.35 5.46
C ARG A 868 -1.97 21.67 5.97
N PHE A 869 -0.97 21.16 5.30
CA PHE A 869 0.41 21.54 5.60
C PHE A 869 0.77 22.85 4.91
N ILE A 870 1.52 23.69 5.60
CA ILE A 870 1.91 25.05 5.13
C ILE A 870 2.62 24.99 3.76
N ASP A 871 3.38 23.94 3.49
CA ASP A 871 4.10 23.74 2.23
C ASP A 871 3.21 23.39 1.03
N GLN A 872 1.93 23.10 1.26
CA GLN A 872 0.91 22.87 0.22
C GLN A 872 -0.08 24.04 0.10
N LEU A 873 0.22 25.16 0.77
CA LEU A 873 -0.69 26.30 0.86
C LEU A 873 -0.02 27.56 0.30
N TYR A 874 -0.71 28.22 -0.63
CA TYR A 874 -0.40 29.57 -1.07
C TYR A 874 -1.28 30.56 -0.30
N LYS A 875 -0.66 31.46 0.44
CA LYS A 875 -1.39 32.53 1.16
C LYS A 875 -1.80 33.60 0.17
N VAL A 876 -3.08 33.79 -0.01
CA VAL A 876 -3.63 34.80 -0.92
C VAL A 876 -3.42 36.19 -0.33
N THR A 877 -2.97 37.12 -1.18
CA THR A 877 -2.75 38.52 -0.79
C THR A 877 -4.07 39.24 -0.60
N ASN A 878 -4.98 39.09 -1.56
CA ASN A 878 -6.34 39.66 -1.49
C ASN A 878 -7.37 38.54 -1.25
N LYS A 879 -7.80 38.42 0.00
CA LYS A 879 -8.74 37.38 0.43
C LYS A 879 -10.11 37.46 -0.21
N GLU A 880 -10.52 38.63 -0.75
CA GLU A 880 -11.81 38.79 -1.41
C GLU A 880 -11.86 38.10 -2.78
N LYS A 881 -10.70 37.72 -3.32
CA LYS A 881 -10.58 37.05 -4.61
C LYS A 881 -10.68 35.54 -4.56
N THR A 882 -10.77 34.94 -3.38
CA THR A 882 -10.77 33.48 -3.24
C THR A 882 -11.77 32.99 -2.22
N ASP A 883 -12.18 31.75 -2.40
CA ASP A 883 -13.10 31.01 -1.53
C ASP A 883 -12.49 30.71 -0.15
N PHE A 884 -11.18 30.64 -0.03
CA PHE A 884 -10.45 30.45 1.23
C PHE A 884 -9.29 31.45 1.38
N ASP A 885 -8.81 31.64 2.59
CA ASP A 885 -7.65 32.47 2.90
C ASP A 885 -6.31 31.87 2.39
N TYR A 886 -6.31 30.59 2.01
CA TYR A 886 -5.20 29.90 1.38
C TYR A 886 -5.69 29.01 0.24
N VAL A 887 -4.99 29.02 -0.88
CA VAL A 887 -5.20 28.13 -2.01
C VAL A 887 -4.31 26.90 -1.87
N ILE A 888 -4.91 25.72 -2.07
CA ILE A 888 -4.17 24.45 -2.11
C ILE A 888 -3.56 24.28 -3.50
N PHE A 889 -2.33 23.81 -3.54
CA PHE A 889 -1.71 23.41 -4.80
C PHE A 889 -1.03 22.04 -4.64
N ASP A 890 -1.03 21.27 -5.72
CA ASP A 890 -0.46 19.92 -5.79
C ASP A 890 0.82 19.92 -6.67
N SER A 891 1.05 21.00 -7.42
CA SER A 891 2.24 21.18 -8.26
C SER A 891 2.80 22.59 -8.20
N ALA A 892 4.09 22.74 -8.58
CA ALA A 892 4.72 24.05 -8.69
C ALA A 892 4.03 24.96 -9.73
N VAL A 893 3.53 24.37 -10.82
CA VAL A 893 2.79 25.09 -11.88
C VAL A 893 1.49 25.68 -11.34
N GLU A 894 0.73 24.91 -10.56
CA GLU A 894 -0.50 25.40 -9.91
C GLU A 894 -0.20 26.56 -8.94
N ARG A 895 0.88 26.44 -8.17
CA ARG A 895 1.31 27.55 -7.27
C ARG A 895 1.64 28.81 -8.04
N GLN A 896 2.40 28.69 -9.14
CA GLN A 896 2.74 29.84 -10.00
C GLN A 896 1.49 30.44 -10.62
N PHE A 897 0.54 29.62 -11.03
CA PHE A 897 -0.72 30.09 -11.57
C PHE A 897 -1.57 30.80 -10.53
N ALA A 898 -1.68 30.28 -9.30
CA ALA A 898 -2.36 30.97 -8.20
C ALA A 898 -1.72 32.34 -7.91
N GLN A 899 -0.37 32.44 -7.90
CA GLN A 899 0.35 33.68 -7.74
C GLN A 899 0.07 34.67 -8.87
N TYR A 900 0.03 34.17 -10.10
CA TYR A 900 -0.30 34.97 -11.27
C TYR A 900 -1.72 35.54 -11.19
N LEU A 901 -2.72 34.74 -10.80
CA LEU A 901 -4.10 35.19 -10.65
C LEU A 901 -4.27 36.20 -9.51
N ASP A 902 -3.64 35.96 -8.37
CA ASP A 902 -3.70 36.85 -7.20
C ASP A 902 -3.14 38.25 -7.49
N GLY A 903 -2.09 38.32 -8.33
CA GLY A 903 -1.45 39.57 -8.73
C GLY A 903 -2.19 40.41 -9.79
N ARG A 904 -3.25 39.89 -10.42
CA ARG A 904 -3.97 40.57 -11.51
C ARG A 904 -5.16 41.38 -11.01
N GLU A 905 -5.33 42.60 -11.49
CA GLU A 905 -6.47 43.46 -11.12
C GLU A 905 -7.79 43.06 -11.81
N ASP A 906 -7.71 42.50 -13.01
CA ASP A 906 -8.87 42.04 -13.80
C ASP A 906 -9.47 40.70 -13.32
N ILE A 907 -8.83 40.02 -12.36
CA ILE A 907 -9.36 38.82 -11.73
C ILE A 907 -10.13 39.18 -10.48
N LYS A 908 -11.46 38.98 -10.53
CA LYS A 908 -12.37 39.23 -9.41
C LYS A 908 -12.41 38.09 -8.41
N LEU A 909 -12.41 36.83 -8.93
CA LEU A 909 -12.45 35.62 -8.12
C LEU A 909 -11.72 34.48 -8.83
N PHE A 910 -11.00 33.68 -8.06
CA PHE A 910 -10.48 32.40 -8.54
C PHE A 910 -10.49 31.35 -7.42
N MET A 911 -10.73 30.11 -7.80
CA MET A 911 -10.75 28.98 -6.87
C MET A 911 -10.23 27.71 -7.53
N LYS A 912 -9.58 26.86 -6.74
CA LYS A 912 -9.28 25.50 -7.19
C LYS A 912 -10.52 24.63 -7.04
N LEU A 913 -10.91 23.98 -8.13
CA LEU A 913 -12.11 23.15 -8.12
C LEU A 913 -11.94 21.90 -7.24
N PRO A 914 -12.95 21.51 -6.48
CA PRO A 914 -12.89 20.33 -5.63
C PRO A 914 -12.82 19.03 -6.44
N ASN A 915 -12.17 18.00 -5.91
CA ASN A 915 -12.01 16.70 -6.57
C ASN A 915 -13.33 15.99 -6.95
N LYS A 916 -14.43 16.37 -6.33
CA LYS A 916 -15.78 15.87 -6.68
C LYS A 916 -16.39 16.58 -7.88
N PHE A 917 -15.87 17.71 -8.28
CA PHE A 917 -16.27 18.38 -9.49
C PHE A 917 -15.75 17.59 -10.70
N ARG A 918 -16.60 16.76 -11.29
CA ARG A 918 -16.22 15.84 -12.34
C ARG A 918 -17.07 16.02 -13.59
N VAL A 919 -16.42 16.14 -14.72
CA VAL A 919 -17.02 16.11 -16.04
C VAL A 919 -17.02 14.66 -16.50
N PRO A 920 -18.20 14.04 -16.73
CA PRO A 920 -18.26 12.68 -17.24
C PRO A 920 -17.79 12.64 -18.70
N THR A 921 -16.87 11.74 -19.00
CA THR A 921 -16.35 11.53 -20.36
C THR A 921 -16.36 10.04 -20.73
N PRO A 922 -16.39 9.70 -22.03
CA PRO A 922 -16.33 8.29 -22.45
C PRO A 922 -15.03 7.56 -22.08
N VAL A 923 -13.99 8.30 -21.72
CA VAL A 923 -12.67 7.78 -21.33
C VAL A 923 -12.39 7.93 -19.84
N GLY A 924 -13.44 8.08 -19.04
CA GLY A 924 -13.39 8.26 -17.59
C GLY A 924 -13.58 9.70 -17.16
N ASP A 925 -13.97 9.88 -15.92
CA ASP A 925 -14.22 11.20 -15.34
C ASP A 925 -13.00 12.12 -15.40
N TYR A 926 -13.26 13.40 -15.59
CA TYR A 926 -12.26 14.45 -15.65
C TYR A 926 -12.57 15.56 -14.62
N ASN A 927 -11.55 16.00 -13.89
CA ASN A 927 -11.66 17.09 -12.93
C ASN A 927 -10.73 18.23 -13.36
N PRO A 928 -11.26 19.39 -13.79
CA PRO A 928 -10.46 20.56 -14.13
C PRO A 928 -9.93 21.25 -12.86
N ASP A 929 -8.82 21.99 -13.00
CA ASP A 929 -8.10 22.56 -11.86
C ASP A 929 -8.75 23.82 -11.32
N TRP A 930 -9.08 24.80 -12.17
CA TRP A 930 -9.40 26.16 -11.75
C TRP A 930 -10.69 26.68 -12.34
N ALA A 931 -11.41 27.45 -11.51
CA ALA A 931 -12.55 28.26 -11.93
C ALA A 931 -12.27 29.73 -11.58
N ILE A 932 -12.55 30.63 -12.53
CA ILE A 932 -12.11 32.03 -12.48
C ILE A 932 -13.23 32.95 -12.96
N ILE A 933 -13.41 34.10 -12.26
CA ILE A 933 -14.20 35.23 -12.73
C ILE A 933 -13.25 36.33 -13.15
N LYS A 934 -13.25 36.68 -14.42
CA LYS A 934 -12.51 37.78 -14.99
C LYS A 934 -13.46 38.92 -15.35
N VAL A 935 -13.04 40.17 -15.15
CA VAL A 935 -13.77 41.37 -15.52
C VAL A 935 -13.16 41.98 -16.77
N GLU A 936 -13.97 42.20 -17.81
CA GLU A 936 -13.57 42.90 -19.02
C GLU A 936 -14.46 44.16 -19.22
N ASP A 937 -13.90 45.22 -19.81
CA ASP A 937 -14.55 46.49 -20.27
C ASP A 937 -15.73 46.99 -19.39
N GLY A 938 -15.42 47.16 -18.09
CA GLY A 938 -16.26 48.01 -17.25
C GLY A 938 -17.41 47.34 -16.48
N ASP A 939 -17.70 46.05 -16.58
CA ASP A 939 -18.56 45.25 -15.68
C ASP A 939 -18.99 43.88 -16.24
N GLU A 940 -18.53 43.49 -17.44
CA GLU A 940 -18.85 42.18 -17.98
C GLU A 940 -18.04 41.08 -17.30
N HIS A 941 -18.71 40.12 -16.64
CA HIS A 941 -18.09 39.00 -15.95
C HIS A 941 -17.91 37.83 -16.91
N LEU A 942 -16.66 37.44 -17.18
CA LEU A 942 -16.31 36.23 -17.91
C LEU A 942 -16.04 35.08 -16.97
N TYR A 943 -16.71 33.94 -17.18
CA TYR A 943 -16.51 32.72 -16.41
C TYR A 943 -15.54 31.79 -17.16
N LEU A 944 -14.43 31.49 -16.52
CA LEU A 944 -13.34 30.76 -17.17
C LEU A 944 -13.03 29.50 -16.36
N ILE A 945 -12.83 28.40 -17.08
CA ILE A 945 -12.26 27.17 -16.50
C ILE A 945 -10.85 26.98 -17.08
N ARG A 946 -9.89 26.73 -16.24
CA ARG A 946 -8.49 26.54 -16.66
C ARG A 946 -7.92 25.24 -16.12
N GLU A 947 -7.20 24.57 -16.99
CA GLU A 947 -6.39 23.42 -16.66
C GLU A 947 -4.93 23.83 -16.66
N THR A 948 -4.18 23.54 -15.62
CA THR A 948 -2.75 23.89 -15.52
C THR A 948 -1.87 22.71 -15.91
N LYS A 949 -0.95 22.95 -16.84
CA LYS A 949 0.02 21.96 -17.31
C LYS A 949 1.40 22.58 -17.41
N SER A 950 2.44 21.75 -17.34
CA SER A 950 3.83 22.17 -17.55
C SER A 950 4.09 22.72 -18.94
N SER A 951 3.34 22.25 -19.95
CA SER A 951 3.42 22.76 -21.33
C SER A 951 2.06 22.80 -22.01
N GLN A 952 1.90 23.79 -22.93
CA GLN A 952 0.73 23.87 -23.80
C GLN A 952 0.76 22.86 -24.96
N ASP A 953 1.92 22.30 -25.29
CA ASP A 953 2.09 21.39 -26.40
C ASP A 953 1.38 20.03 -26.15
N PRO A 954 0.33 19.67 -26.93
CA PRO A 954 -0.34 18.38 -26.77
C PRO A 954 0.57 17.17 -26.98
N MET A 955 1.64 17.31 -27.75
CA MET A 955 2.61 16.22 -28.00
C MET A 955 3.44 15.87 -26.76
N LYS A 956 3.50 16.76 -25.78
CA LYS A 956 4.17 16.56 -24.50
C LYS A 956 3.27 16.05 -23.39
N ARG A 957 2.03 15.66 -23.71
CA ARG A 957 1.03 15.15 -22.77
C ARG A 957 0.62 13.73 -23.13
N ARG A 958 0.13 12.99 -22.15
CA ARG A 958 -0.36 11.63 -22.38
C ARG A 958 -1.57 11.62 -23.32
N PRO A 959 -1.71 10.66 -24.23
CA PRO A 959 -2.87 10.54 -25.09
C PRO A 959 -4.21 10.49 -24.34
N SER A 960 -4.26 9.72 -23.22
CA SER A 960 -5.43 9.62 -22.37
C SER A 960 -5.82 10.96 -21.72
N GLU A 961 -4.83 11.77 -21.37
CA GLU A 961 -5.01 13.11 -20.80
C GLU A 961 -5.50 14.10 -21.88
N ASN A 962 -4.88 14.11 -23.06
CA ASN A 962 -5.35 14.89 -24.20
C ASN A 962 -6.78 14.55 -24.59
N ALA A 963 -7.15 13.29 -24.47
CA ALA A 963 -8.49 12.79 -24.70
C ALA A 963 -9.51 13.41 -23.71
N LYS A 964 -9.20 13.40 -22.44
CA LYS A 964 -10.03 14.02 -21.38
C LYS A 964 -10.13 15.53 -21.53
N ILE A 965 -9.04 16.21 -21.86
CA ILE A 965 -8.99 17.65 -22.13
C ILE A 965 -9.90 17.99 -23.31
N LYS A 966 -9.85 17.25 -24.42
CA LYS A 966 -10.72 17.46 -25.59
C LYS A 966 -12.20 17.27 -25.24
N ALA A 967 -12.53 16.26 -24.43
CA ALA A 967 -13.89 16.04 -23.97
C ALA A 967 -14.36 17.19 -23.07
N ALA A 968 -13.52 17.68 -22.15
CA ALA A 968 -13.80 18.81 -21.29
C ALA A 968 -14.04 20.10 -22.10
N MET A 969 -13.22 20.39 -23.12
CA MET A 969 -13.44 21.52 -24.01
C MET A 969 -14.84 21.51 -24.65
N LYS A 970 -15.32 20.34 -25.10
CA LYS A 970 -16.66 20.18 -25.66
C LYS A 970 -17.76 20.33 -24.61
N HIS A 971 -17.55 19.82 -23.40
CA HIS A 971 -18.47 19.96 -22.28
C HIS A 971 -18.67 21.45 -21.91
N PHE A 972 -17.58 22.18 -21.66
CA PHE A 972 -17.65 23.56 -21.23
C PHE A 972 -18.18 24.46 -22.37
N ALA A 973 -17.85 24.17 -23.63
CA ALA A 973 -18.46 24.83 -24.76
C ALA A 973 -19.99 24.65 -24.82
N ALA A 974 -20.52 23.46 -24.50
CA ALA A 974 -21.95 23.20 -24.48
C ALA A 974 -22.72 23.95 -23.38
N ILE A 975 -22.06 24.33 -22.29
CA ILE A 975 -22.64 25.14 -21.22
C ILE A 975 -22.26 26.63 -21.30
N GLY A 976 -21.51 27.02 -22.34
CA GLY A 976 -21.15 28.43 -22.60
C GLY A 976 -20.02 28.97 -21.74
N VAL A 977 -19.14 28.11 -21.21
CA VAL A 977 -18.01 28.47 -20.36
C VAL A 977 -16.70 28.32 -21.15
N ASP A 978 -15.80 29.32 -21.06
CA ASP A 978 -14.49 29.28 -21.74
C ASP A 978 -13.51 28.36 -20.98
N TYR A 979 -13.10 27.30 -21.68
CA TYR A 979 -12.15 26.33 -21.16
C TYR A 979 -10.84 26.34 -21.97
N LYS A 980 -9.68 26.48 -21.27
CA LYS A 980 -8.37 26.41 -21.90
C LYS A 980 -7.34 25.75 -20.98
N VAL A 981 -6.27 25.24 -21.61
CA VAL A 981 -5.08 24.79 -20.92
C VAL A 981 -4.13 25.98 -20.74
N SER A 982 -3.67 26.18 -19.51
CA SER A 982 -2.70 27.22 -19.14
C SER A 982 -1.37 26.58 -18.75
N ALA A 983 -0.26 27.17 -19.16
CA ALA A 983 1.08 26.70 -18.83
C ALA A 983 2.03 27.90 -18.57
N PRO A 984 3.17 27.69 -17.90
CA PRO A 984 4.12 28.78 -17.61
C PRO A 984 4.61 29.53 -18.84
N GLU A 985 4.68 28.86 -19.99
CA GLU A 985 5.06 29.49 -21.26
C GLU A 985 4.05 30.58 -21.68
N ARG A 986 2.77 30.36 -21.35
CA ARG A 986 1.68 31.31 -21.62
C ARG A 986 0.47 30.97 -20.74
N TRP A 987 0.17 31.85 -19.80
CA TRP A 987 -1.05 31.79 -19.02
C TRP A 987 -2.25 32.26 -19.82
N GLU A 988 -3.14 31.35 -20.17
CA GLU A 988 -4.37 31.64 -20.90
C GLU A 988 -5.48 32.10 -19.94
N ILE A 989 -5.77 33.42 -19.89
CA ILE A 989 -6.81 34.05 -19.04
C ILE A 989 -7.72 34.94 -19.89
#